data_0337fbaabf5b25287d35b4538b2cdfa2
#
_entry.id   0337fbaabf5b25287d35b4538b2cdfa2
#
_cell.length_a   1.000
_cell.length_b   1.000
_cell.length_c   1.000
_cell.angle_alpha   90.00
_cell.angle_beta   90.00
_cell.angle_gamma   90.00
#
_symmetry.space_group_name_H-M   'P 1'
#
loop_
_entity.id
_entity.type
_entity.pdbx_description
1 polymer ?
#
loop_
_entity_poly.entity_id
_entity_poly.type
_entity_poly.pdbx_seq_one_letter_code
_entity_poly.pdbx_strand_id
1 'polypeptide(L)'
;LSEERNVNKEAKNGFINLKNHSFPLEPFVALTGEWKFYWNTSPENIQESNLDRILNLPQHWNGYQMDYGKLSGFGHATFRMHLELPEDLQETMALTVHEQDTSYAIYINGKYYGGSGIPASNTIHFLPMVKSTIVVLPHNKNLTIDLYVANYVHRKGGVWNDIVLSSYTKAENRLTKHKINETILSSIFAFVGIFFLVMYFYNRDGRQTLGIFLFSLAVLLRTISTGERIVLEFIDMPYWALLRLEYVSWYWSAPLLYHYFYTIFPYDFSKKVGNVFYFLSAILTLGLFLPPVYFTETASIYPIAFVLNGLFILFYLFRAYQKSRMEAKPLLFGIGLILIGASNDVLHAQAVIHTTYIGPSTVVIFVFLQVFTFGRIVRQNIVKTLEFAEEQKQFSSSFSRFVPTEFLYHLGKNDIRQVDLGDQVQKRMTVLFADIRSFTEFSETLTPKENFDFLNSYLQRVGPIIRHNNGFIDKFIGDAVMALFPYNISDAVKAAVEMQEAIRIYNSHRANCGYIPIEVGIGIHTGNLTLGILGEHKRMEGTVISDAVNLASRIEGITKLFSSRIVISAETFIEASDNLGFHYRLLDRVNIKGKTESVFVVEVLDGYEPEKSKRLIACKDDYTLALDAYRREDFEEAKEGFASLLDKNPDDSVSRLFLERCKDALEKSKLESGTS
;
A
#
# COMPACT_ATOMS: atom_id res chain seq x y z
N LEU A 1 28.65 2.26 34.13
CA LEU A 1 27.76 3.19 34.87
C LEU A 1 28.29 3.55 36.26
N SER A 2 29.07 2.68 36.91
CA SER A 2 29.66 2.95 38.24
C SER A 2 30.93 3.84 38.18
N GLU A 3 31.68 3.82 37.09
CA GLU A 3 32.92 4.59 36.91
C GLU A 3 32.70 6.06 36.55
N GLU A 4 31.46 6.45 36.24
CA GLU A 4 31.14 7.84 35.83
C GLU A 4 30.37 8.64 36.90
N ARG A 5 30.14 8.08 38.08
CA ARG A 5 29.45 8.81 39.16
C ARG A 5 30.35 9.89 39.71
N ASN A 6 29.76 11.08 39.86
CA ASN A 6 30.40 12.14 40.63
C ASN A 6 30.40 11.77 42.11
N VAL A 7 31.54 11.88 42.76
CA VAL A 7 31.63 11.85 44.23
C VAL A 7 31.38 13.27 44.71
N ASN A 8 30.37 13.44 45.53
CA ASN A 8 30.08 14.75 46.10
C ASN A 8 31.02 14.98 47.29
N LYS A 9 31.87 15.98 47.16
CA LYS A 9 32.64 16.51 48.27
C LYS A 9 32.09 17.90 48.58
N GLU A 10 31.51 18.03 49.77
CA GLU A 10 30.88 19.28 50.18
C GLU A 10 31.92 20.29 50.67
N ALA A 11 31.93 21.44 50.05
CA ALA A 11 32.66 22.60 50.53
C ALA A 11 32.03 23.06 51.86
N LYS A 12 32.87 23.43 52.81
CA LYS A 12 32.48 24.10 54.07
C LYS A 12 33.17 25.45 54.19
N ASN A 13 32.37 26.50 54.38
CA ASN A 13 32.89 27.88 54.46
C ASN A 13 33.81 28.29 53.28
N GLY A 14 33.50 27.82 52.08
CA GLY A 14 34.28 28.07 50.85
C GLY A 14 35.62 27.32 50.82
N PHE A 15 35.70 26.16 51.45
CA PHE A 15 36.93 25.34 51.48
C PHE A 15 36.63 23.87 51.25
N ILE A 16 37.40 23.25 50.36
CA ILE A 16 37.36 21.77 50.08
C ILE A 16 38.81 21.25 50.29
N ASN A 17 38.93 20.19 51.09
CA ASN A 17 40.16 19.45 51.25
C ASN A 17 40.11 18.10 50.54
N LEU A 18 40.95 17.93 49.51
CA LEU A 18 41.10 16.71 48.72
C LEU A 18 42.46 16.05 48.90
N LYS A 19 43.26 16.41 49.90
CA LYS A 19 44.66 15.88 50.15
C LYS A 19 44.67 14.33 50.15
N ASN A 20 43.65 13.70 50.72
CA ASN A 20 43.55 12.25 50.86
C ASN A 20 42.59 11.61 49.80
N HIS A 21 42.22 12.36 48.76
CA HIS A 21 41.32 11.85 47.71
C HIS A 21 42.09 11.06 46.65
N SER A 22 41.57 9.88 46.27
CA SER A 22 42.15 9.03 45.23
C SER A 22 41.46 9.19 43.90
N PHE A 23 41.96 10.03 42.99
CA PHE A 23 41.44 10.20 41.64
C PHE A 23 41.51 8.95 40.76
N PRO A 24 42.40 7.98 40.95
CA PRO A 24 42.34 6.70 40.25
C PRO A 24 41.09 5.87 40.60
N LEU A 25 40.65 5.89 41.87
CA LEU A 25 39.46 5.15 42.33
C LEU A 25 38.17 5.94 42.16
N GLU A 26 38.21 7.24 42.41
CA GLU A 26 37.05 8.14 42.31
C GLU A 26 37.41 9.33 41.39
N PRO A 27 37.32 9.13 40.07
CA PRO A 27 37.91 10.04 39.09
C PRO A 27 37.19 11.38 38.92
N PHE A 28 35.92 11.48 39.33
CA PHE A 28 35.10 12.67 39.17
C PHE A 28 34.58 13.17 40.49
N VAL A 29 34.98 14.37 40.88
CA VAL A 29 34.59 15.04 42.15
C VAL A 29 33.74 16.25 41.82
N ALA A 30 32.46 16.23 42.21
CA ALA A 30 31.61 17.41 42.12
C ALA A 30 31.92 18.35 43.27
N LEU A 31 32.26 19.59 42.95
CA LEU A 31 32.60 20.65 43.90
C LEU A 31 31.31 21.33 44.39
N THR A 32 30.57 20.61 45.22
CA THR A 32 29.28 21.07 45.79
C THR A 32 29.45 21.64 47.20
N GLY A 33 28.38 22.24 47.75
CA GLY A 33 28.34 22.73 49.13
C GLY A 33 28.55 24.24 49.22
N GLU A 34 29.09 24.68 50.36
CA GLU A 34 29.16 26.08 50.75
C GLU A 34 30.29 26.85 50.04
N TRP A 35 29.92 27.78 49.16
CA TRP A 35 30.83 28.69 48.48
C TRP A 35 30.65 30.10 49.04
N LYS A 36 31.74 30.89 49.14
CA LYS A 36 31.67 32.30 49.46
C LYS A 36 31.08 33.09 48.31
N PHE A 37 30.06 33.89 48.58
CA PHE A 37 29.27 34.61 47.56
C PHE A 37 29.50 36.13 47.74
N TYR A 38 29.87 36.78 46.63
CA TYR A 38 30.13 38.21 46.54
C TYR A 38 29.22 38.80 45.44
N TRP A 39 28.14 39.47 45.84
CA TRP A 39 27.17 40.07 44.93
C TRP A 39 27.70 41.38 44.34
N ASN A 40 27.40 41.65 43.06
CA ASN A 40 27.86 42.84 42.34
C ASN A 40 29.39 43.09 42.42
N THR A 41 30.17 42.03 42.61
CA THR A 41 31.62 42.12 42.81
C THR A 41 32.34 41.26 41.76
N SER A 42 33.21 41.87 40.96
CA SER A 42 34.09 41.17 40.03
C SER A 42 35.30 40.54 40.80
N PRO A 43 35.95 39.50 40.27
CA PRO A 43 37.04 38.78 40.91
C PRO A 43 38.19 39.69 41.36
N GLU A 44 38.48 40.74 40.63
CA GLU A 44 39.53 41.69 40.86
C GLU A 44 39.29 42.57 42.12
N ASN A 45 38.00 42.73 42.46
CA ASN A 45 37.56 43.63 43.54
C ASN A 45 37.16 42.89 44.81
N ILE A 46 37.42 41.59 44.90
CA ILE A 46 37.10 40.82 46.12
C ILE A 46 37.96 41.15 47.25
N GLN A 47 37.37 41.60 48.37
CA GLN A 47 37.97 41.71 49.69
C GLN A 47 37.19 40.82 50.66
N GLU A 48 37.86 40.20 51.63
CA GLU A 48 37.16 39.34 52.61
C GLU A 48 36.09 40.09 53.42
N SER A 49 36.33 41.39 53.61
CA SER A 49 35.35 42.30 54.23
C SER A 49 34.05 42.48 53.46
N ASN A 50 34.07 42.14 52.16
CA ASN A 50 32.92 42.30 51.26
C ASN A 50 32.13 40.96 51.03
N LEU A 51 32.36 39.96 51.88
CA LEU A 51 31.61 38.71 51.84
C LEU A 51 30.14 38.97 52.20
N ASP A 52 29.24 38.78 51.19
CA ASP A 52 27.83 38.99 51.41
C ASP A 52 27.19 37.77 52.10
N ARG A 53 27.55 36.57 51.66
CA ARG A 53 26.96 35.35 52.19
C ARG A 53 27.73 34.09 51.79
N ILE A 54 27.37 32.98 52.42
CA ILE A 54 27.79 31.64 52.02
C ILE A 54 26.58 30.98 51.39
N LEU A 55 26.72 30.46 50.13
CA LEU A 55 25.69 29.81 49.39
C LEU A 55 26.06 28.37 49.03
N ASN A 56 25.07 27.45 49.10
CA ASN A 56 25.26 26.09 48.64
C ASN A 56 25.14 26.01 47.13
N LEU A 57 26.17 25.54 46.44
CA LEU A 57 26.14 25.27 44.99
C LEU A 57 25.94 23.78 44.70
N PRO A 58 25.27 23.43 43.56
CA PRO A 58 24.69 24.35 42.58
C PRO A 58 23.34 24.92 43.04
N GLN A 59 23.11 26.18 42.82
CA GLN A 59 21.84 26.87 43.13
C GLN A 59 21.72 28.22 42.42
N HIS A 60 20.46 28.62 42.12
CA HIS A 60 20.18 29.97 41.65
C HIS A 60 20.26 30.97 42.78
N TRP A 61 20.64 32.22 42.47
CA TRP A 61 20.60 33.31 43.48
C TRP A 61 19.22 34.01 43.57
N ASN A 62 18.27 33.65 42.65
CA ASN A 62 16.94 34.23 42.68
C ASN A 62 16.25 34.05 44.04
N GLY A 63 15.71 35.13 44.57
CA GLY A 63 14.91 35.08 45.79
C GLY A 63 15.68 34.99 47.08
N TYR A 64 17.03 34.95 47.03
CA TYR A 64 17.82 35.05 48.25
C TYR A 64 17.58 36.36 48.97
N GLN A 65 17.37 36.29 50.27
CA GLN A 65 17.15 37.44 51.12
C GLN A 65 18.51 38.05 51.50
N MET A 66 18.74 39.27 51.06
CA MET A 66 19.90 40.09 51.46
C MET A 66 19.41 41.20 52.39
N ASP A 67 20.31 41.92 52.98
CA ASP A 67 19.98 43.05 53.90
C ASP A 67 19.20 44.16 53.19
N TYR A 68 19.41 44.30 51.89
CA TYR A 68 18.75 45.26 51.00
C TYR A 68 17.55 44.73 50.23
N GLY A 69 17.11 43.46 50.48
CA GLY A 69 15.95 42.85 49.82
C GLY A 69 16.24 41.51 49.17
N LYS A 70 15.26 41.00 48.43
CA LYS A 70 15.40 39.74 47.67
C LYS A 70 16.15 39.97 46.37
N LEU A 71 17.13 39.10 46.06
CA LEU A 71 17.86 39.13 44.81
C LEU A 71 16.92 38.77 43.61
N SER A 72 17.04 39.58 42.56
CA SER A 72 16.46 39.27 41.27
C SER A 72 17.30 38.25 40.53
N GLY A 73 16.82 37.69 39.41
CA GLY A 73 17.63 36.85 38.53
C GLY A 73 18.74 37.62 37.79
N PHE A 74 18.70 38.96 37.80
CA PHE A 74 19.58 39.84 37.03
C PHE A 74 20.67 40.44 37.89
N GLY A 75 21.88 40.41 37.35
CA GLY A 75 23.07 40.93 37.99
C GLY A 75 24.32 40.09 37.74
N HIS A 76 25.32 40.33 38.52
CA HIS A 76 26.56 39.57 38.46
C HIS A 76 27.06 39.25 39.87
N ALA A 77 27.80 38.15 40.00
CA ALA A 77 28.38 37.75 41.29
C ALA A 77 29.63 36.89 41.08
N THR A 78 30.48 36.90 42.10
CA THR A 78 31.60 35.97 42.16
C THR A 78 31.38 34.97 43.29
N PHE A 79 31.57 33.69 42.96
CA PHE A 79 31.59 32.58 43.90
C PHE A 79 33.04 32.14 44.09
N ARG A 80 33.53 32.19 45.33
CA ARG A 80 34.92 31.84 45.67
C ARG A 80 34.98 30.56 46.48
N MET A 81 35.94 29.70 46.12
CA MET A 81 36.29 28.52 46.89
C MET A 81 37.80 28.30 46.93
N HIS A 82 38.27 27.79 48.03
CA HIS A 82 39.62 27.31 48.19
C HIS A 82 39.68 25.80 48.12
N LEU A 83 40.57 25.28 47.26
CA LEU A 83 40.72 23.85 46.97
C LEU A 83 42.14 23.42 47.32
N GLU A 84 42.27 22.39 48.20
CA GLU A 84 43.52 21.69 48.42
C GLU A 84 43.56 20.35 47.71
N LEU A 85 44.55 20.15 46.82
CA LEU A 85 44.77 18.94 46.06
C LEU A 85 45.78 18.00 46.72
N PRO A 86 45.73 16.65 46.37
CA PRO A 86 46.77 15.70 46.85
C PRO A 86 48.19 16.09 46.42
N GLU A 87 49.17 15.61 47.21
CA GLU A 87 50.58 15.92 46.95
C GLU A 87 51.16 15.18 45.74
N ASP A 88 50.67 13.96 45.44
CA ASP A 88 51.24 13.04 44.47
C ASP A 88 50.39 12.98 43.15
N LEU A 89 49.86 14.13 42.76
CA LEU A 89 49.10 14.18 41.46
C LEU A 89 50.06 14.06 40.28
N GLN A 90 49.96 12.94 39.53
CA GLN A 90 50.74 12.70 38.31
C GLN A 90 50.03 13.19 37.05
N GLU A 91 48.71 13.35 37.09
CA GLU A 91 47.89 13.77 35.96
C GLU A 91 47.57 15.26 36.00
N THR A 92 47.47 15.88 34.83
CA THR A 92 46.97 17.25 34.70
C THR A 92 45.51 17.28 35.07
N MET A 93 45.15 18.07 36.08
CA MET A 93 43.80 18.24 36.58
C MET A 93 43.04 19.31 35.78
N ALA A 94 41.75 19.14 35.67
CA ALA A 94 40.86 20.08 34.99
C ALA A 94 39.50 20.19 35.69
N LEU A 95 38.91 21.37 35.57
CA LEU A 95 37.51 21.63 35.94
C LEU A 95 36.63 21.54 34.71
N THR A 96 35.66 20.69 34.74
CA THR A 96 34.54 20.72 33.78
C THR A 96 33.46 21.61 34.38
N VAL A 97 33.18 22.72 33.72
CA VAL A 97 32.06 23.59 34.04
C VAL A 97 31.03 23.42 32.94
N HIS A 98 29.94 22.74 33.28
CA HIS A 98 28.82 22.62 32.39
C HIS A 98 28.15 23.97 32.14
N GLU A 99 27.25 24.05 31.20
CA GLU A 99 26.54 25.28 30.86
C GLU A 99 25.98 25.96 32.12
N GLN A 100 26.21 27.25 32.23
CA GLN A 100 25.63 28.12 33.26
C GLN A 100 24.87 29.26 32.57
N ASP A 101 23.76 29.69 33.10
CA ASP A 101 23.01 30.82 32.53
C ASP A 101 23.45 32.15 33.14
N THR A 102 23.99 33.10 32.35
CA THR A 102 24.04 33.08 30.88
C THR A 102 25.44 33.33 30.37
N SER A 103 26.38 33.72 31.23
CA SER A 103 27.82 33.83 30.97
C SER A 103 28.63 33.63 32.25
N TYR A 104 29.81 33.05 32.16
CA TYR A 104 30.70 32.85 33.27
C TYR A 104 32.17 32.91 32.88
N ALA A 105 33.02 33.27 33.82
CA ALA A 105 34.46 33.23 33.69
C ALA A 105 35.08 32.60 34.95
N ILE A 106 36.13 31.80 34.76
CA ILE A 106 36.84 31.11 35.81
C ILE A 106 38.20 31.75 36.00
N TYR A 107 38.46 32.21 37.20
CA TYR A 107 39.76 32.70 37.62
C TYR A 107 40.35 31.74 38.64
N ILE A 108 41.62 31.43 38.50
CA ILE A 108 42.37 30.59 39.43
C ILE A 108 43.53 31.37 39.93
N ASN A 109 43.60 31.55 41.24
CA ASN A 109 44.62 32.41 41.93
C ASN A 109 44.67 33.82 41.31
N GLY A 110 43.48 34.37 40.95
CA GLY A 110 43.32 35.71 40.37
C GLY A 110 43.63 35.84 38.90
N LYS A 111 44.06 34.78 38.24
CA LYS A 111 44.32 34.77 36.80
C LYS A 111 43.18 34.10 36.02
N TYR A 112 42.74 34.66 34.87
CA TYR A 112 41.73 34.10 33.99
C TYR A 112 42.23 32.82 33.30
N TYR A 113 41.41 31.76 33.34
CA TYR A 113 41.71 30.46 32.74
C TYR A 113 40.70 29.99 31.68
N GLY A 114 39.48 30.55 31.62
CA GLY A 114 38.48 30.19 30.67
C GLY A 114 37.08 30.59 31.11
N GLY A 115 36.07 30.28 30.26
CA GLY A 115 34.68 30.61 30.54
C GLY A 115 33.79 30.45 29.32
N SER A 116 32.55 30.88 29.45
CA SER A 116 31.57 30.92 28.37
C SER A 116 30.88 32.28 28.33
N GLY A 117 30.87 32.92 27.15
CA GLY A 117 30.43 34.31 27.03
C GLY A 117 31.39 35.33 27.67
N ILE A 118 30.89 36.53 27.91
CA ILE A 118 31.62 37.60 28.59
C ILE A 118 30.74 38.07 29.75
N PRO A 119 31.02 37.61 30.99
CA PRO A 119 30.34 38.15 32.16
C PRO A 119 30.85 39.55 32.42
N ALA A 120 29.94 40.47 32.69
CA ALA A 120 30.30 41.87 32.96
C ALA A 120 29.40 42.47 34.06
N SER A 121 29.83 43.59 34.61
CA SER A 121 29.09 44.34 35.62
C SER A 121 27.91 45.15 35.05
N ASN A 122 27.80 45.21 33.73
CA ASN A 122 26.76 45.95 33.02
C ASN A 122 26.34 45.26 31.74
N THR A 123 25.19 45.65 31.21
CA THR A 123 24.61 45.08 30.00
C THR A 123 25.35 45.41 28.70
N ILE A 124 26.20 46.44 28.69
CA ILE A 124 26.90 46.92 27.48
C ILE A 124 28.05 45.97 27.11
N HIS A 125 28.79 45.53 28.08
CA HIS A 125 29.93 44.63 27.87
C HIS A 125 29.58 43.14 28.07
N PHE A 126 28.34 42.88 28.48
CA PHE A 126 27.84 41.52 28.69
C PHE A 126 27.53 40.82 27.37
N LEU A 127 28.12 39.62 27.18
CA LEU A 127 27.83 38.78 26.05
C LEU A 127 27.34 37.39 26.54
N PRO A 128 26.05 37.06 26.40
CA PRO A 128 25.54 35.78 26.81
C PRO A 128 26.02 34.68 25.84
N MET A 129 26.52 33.59 26.41
CA MET A 129 26.85 32.38 25.68
C MET A 129 26.68 31.19 26.61
N VAL A 130 26.16 30.08 26.12
CA VAL A 130 25.96 28.87 26.91
C VAL A 130 26.74 27.75 26.27
N LYS A 131 27.87 27.37 26.90
CA LYS A 131 28.73 26.28 26.40
C LYS A 131 29.44 25.63 27.59
N SER A 132 29.54 24.30 27.61
CA SER A 132 30.39 23.56 28.54
C SER A 132 31.87 23.85 28.25
N THR A 133 32.67 24.07 29.29
CA THR A 133 34.10 24.41 29.17
C THR A 133 34.93 23.52 30.07
N ILE A 134 36.06 23.03 29.55
CA ILE A 134 37.09 22.34 30.34
C ILE A 134 38.24 23.33 30.59
N VAL A 135 38.51 23.59 31.86
CA VAL A 135 39.55 24.52 32.29
C VAL A 135 40.69 23.75 32.97
N VAL A 136 41.87 23.79 32.38
CA VAL A 136 43.06 23.12 32.90
C VAL A 136 43.56 23.86 34.13
N LEU A 137 43.79 23.14 35.23
CA LEU A 137 44.30 23.70 36.46
C LEU A 137 45.82 23.86 36.42
N PRO A 138 46.38 24.91 37.08
CA PRO A 138 47.81 25.03 37.29
C PRO A 138 48.29 23.94 38.25
N HIS A 139 49.58 23.60 38.20
CA HIS A 139 50.18 22.55 39.03
C HIS A 139 50.32 22.94 40.52
N ASN A 140 49.56 23.89 41.01
CA ASN A 140 49.55 24.34 42.40
C ASN A 140 48.66 23.41 43.23
N LYS A 141 49.12 23.11 44.47
CA LYS A 141 48.36 22.26 45.40
C LYS A 141 47.22 23.02 46.07
N ASN A 142 47.42 24.30 46.33
CA ASN A 142 46.40 25.18 46.91
C ASN A 142 45.91 26.14 45.85
N LEU A 143 44.60 26.06 45.53
CA LEU A 143 43.97 26.84 44.49
C LEU A 143 42.82 27.66 45.05
N THR A 144 42.80 28.93 44.69
CA THR A 144 41.61 29.77 44.88
C THR A 144 40.88 29.83 43.57
N ILE A 145 39.65 29.31 43.52
CA ILE A 145 38.81 29.29 42.36
C ILE A 145 37.73 30.36 42.52
N ASP A 146 37.70 31.30 41.59
CA ASP A 146 36.67 32.33 41.49
C ASP A 146 35.85 32.07 40.24
N LEU A 147 34.59 31.75 40.44
CA LEU A 147 33.62 31.62 39.38
C LEU A 147 32.81 32.91 39.29
N TYR A 148 33.09 33.74 38.29
CA TYR A 148 32.38 34.97 38.02
C TYR A 148 31.22 34.71 37.06
N VAL A 149 29.99 34.93 37.49
CA VAL A 149 28.76 34.68 36.73
C VAL A 149 28.00 35.98 36.54
N ALA A 150 27.48 36.21 35.34
CA ALA A 150 26.59 37.33 35.05
C ALA A 150 25.36 36.88 34.28
N ASN A 151 24.21 37.44 34.61
CA ASN A 151 22.95 37.21 33.91
C ASN A 151 22.13 38.51 33.83
N TYR A 152 21.79 38.92 32.60
CA TYR A 152 20.91 40.08 32.32
C TYR A 152 19.77 39.74 31.34
N VAL A 153 19.68 38.49 30.88
CA VAL A 153 18.76 38.09 29.79
C VAL A 153 17.87 36.91 30.12
N HIS A 154 18.26 36.07 31.09
CA HIS A 154 17.46 34.89 31.47
C HIS A 154 16.78 35.13 32.84
N ARG A 155 15.57 34.52 33.01
CA ARG A 155 14.75 34.66 34.24
C ARG A 155 15.43 34.24 35.53
N LYS A 156 16.36 33.32 35.48
CA LYS A 156 17.10 32.81 36.63
C LYS A 156 18.58 33.05 36.43
N GLY A 157 19.30 33.44 37.45
CA GLY A 157 20.76 33.59 37.45
C GLY A 157 21.39 32.76 38.54
N GLY A 158 22.70 32.47 38.41
CA GLY A 158 23.46 31.69 39.38
C GLY A 158 24.14 30.47 38.76
N VAL A 159 24.52 29.53 39.60
CA VAL A 159 25.20 28.30 39.20
C VAL A 159 24.19 27.15 39.15
N TRP A 160 23.93 26.66 37.97
CA TRP A 160 22.85 25.68 37.69
C TRP A 160 23.31 24.25 37.77
N ASN A 161 24.51 24.01 37.24
CA ASN A 161 25.06 22.67 37.09
C ASN A 161 26.33 22.53 37.95
N ASP A 162 26.64 21.28 38.29
CA ASP A 162 27.84 20.94 39.02
C ASP A 162 29.10 21.38 38.30
N ILE A 163 30.09 21.82 39.09
CA ILE A 163 31.47 21.99 38.65
C ILE A 163 32.21 20.72 39.02
N VAL A 164 32.75 20.02 38.02
CA VAL A 164 33.36 18.69 38.22
C VAL A 164 34.87 18.78 38.05
N LEU A 165 35.60 18.35 39.07
CA LEU A 165 37.02 18.18 39.03
C LEU A 165 37.40 16.75 38.63
N SER A 166 38.31 16.60 37.66
CA SER A 166 38.87 15.32 37.23
C SER A 166 40.22 15.52 36.52
N SER A 167 40.89 14.44 36.10
CA SER A 167 42.00 14.62 35.16
C SER A 167 41.49 15.11 33.80
N TYR A 168 42.32 15.92 33.11
CA TYR A 168 41.99 16.50 31.80
C TYR A 168 41.52 15.44 30.80
N THR A 169 42.26 14.33 30.71
CA THR A 169 41.91 13.24 29.79
C THR A 169 40.52 12.64 30.07
N LYS A 170 40.18 12.47 31.36
CA LYS A 170 38.85 11.93 31.74
C LYS A 170 37.75 12.98 31.52
N ALA A 171 38.01 14.26 31.76
CA ALA A 171 37.10 15.36 31.46
C ALA A 171 36.76 15.42 29.97
N GLU A 172 37.79 15.37 29.10
CA GLU A 172 37.67 15.42 27.66
C GLU A 172 36.91 14.19 27.11
N ASN A 173 37.27 13.00 27.58
CA ASN A 173 36.59 11.75 27.20
C ASN A 173 35.09 11.76 27.58
N ARG A 174 34.77 12.26 28.78
CA ARG A 174 33.40 12.37 29.27
C ARG A 174 32.58 13.34 28.42
N LEU A 175 33.11 14.54 28.17
CA LEU A 175 32.42 15.53 27.32
C LEU A 175 32.23 15.02 25.90
N THR A 176 33.25 14.39 25.31
CA THR A 176 33.18 13.77 23.98
C THR A 176 32.12 12.69 23.94
N LYS A 177 32.03 11.84 24.96
CA LYS A 177 31.01 10.78 25.05
C LYS A 177 29.60 11.37 25.15
N HIS A 178 29.40 12.47 25.91
CA HIS A 178 28.12 13.19 25.94
C HIS A 178 27.73 13.71 24.54
N LYS A 179 28.66 14.38 23.85
CA LYS A 179 28.45 14.87 22.49
C LYS A 179 28.12 13.74 21.48
N ILE A 180 28.86 12.61 21.58
CA ILE A 180 28.58 11.44 20.74
C ILE A 180 27.17 10.90 20.97
N ASN A 181 26.75 10.75 22.23
CA ASN A 181 25.43 10.27 22.57
C ASN A 181 24.31 11.18 22.02
N GLU A 182 24.47 12.49 22.19
CA GLU A 182 23.51 13.46 21.65
C GLU A 182 23.48 13.46 20.09
N THR A 183 24.68 13.29 19.47
CA THR A 183 24.75 13.15 18.00
C THR A 183 24.06 11.91 17.52
N ILE A 184 24.21 10.77 18.20
CA ILE A 184 23.51 9.52 17.87
C ILE A 184 21.99 9.72 17.99
N LEU A 185 21.53 10.30 19.11
CA LEU A 185 20.10 10.59 19.31
C LEU A 185 19.54 11.50 18.23
N SER A 186 20.24 12.58 17.91
CA SER A 186 19.85 13.52 16.85
C SER A 186 19.81 12.84 15.48
N SER A 187 20.80 11.98 15.18
CA SER A 187 20.84 11.21 13.92
C SER A 187 19.66 10.25 13.81
N ILE A 188 19.25 9.60 14.89
CA ILE A 188 18.06 8.73 14.92
C ILE A 188 16.81 9.54 14.58
N PHE A 189 16.60 10.71 15.22
CA PHE A 189 15.44 11.56 14.94
C PHE A 189 15.45 12.12 13.52
N ALA A 190 16.62 12.50 13.00
CA ALA A 190 16.78 12.95 11.62
C ALA A 190 16.42 11.84 10.62
N PHE A 191 16.98 10.63 10.83
CA PHE A 191 16.70 9.48 9.98
C PHE A 191 15.22 9.12 9.97
N VAL A 192 14.60 9.03 11.14
CA VAL A 192 13.17 8.71 11.27
C VAL A 192 12.32 9.81 10.64
N GLY A 193 12.65 11.08 10.86
CA GLY A 193 11.97 12.20 10.23
C GLY A 193 12.02 12.10 8.70
N ILE A 194 13.20 11.90 8.12
CA ILE A 194 13.38 11.73 6.67
C ILE A 194 12.61 10.52 6.17
N PHE A 195 12.67 9.38 6.87
CA PHE A 195 11.92 8.18 6.51
C PHE A 195 10.41 8.45 6.39
N PHE A 196 9.80 9.09 7.39
CA PHE A 196 8.38 9.40 7.36
C PHE A 196 8.01 10.50 6.34
N LEU A 197 8.93 11.44 6.07
CA LEU A 197 8.76 12.42 5.01
C LEU A 197 8.74 11.75 3.63
N VAL A 198 9.65 10.83 3.35
CA VAL A 198 9.66 10.04 2.10
C VAL A 198 8.37 9.23 1.97
N MET A 199 7.95 8.58 3.06
CA MET A 199 6.69 7.83 3.09
C MET A 199 5.47 8.72 2.85
N TYR A 200 5.49 9.98 3.29
CA TYR A 200 4.44 10.95 2.99
C TYR A 200 4.31 11.22 1.49
N PHE A 201 5.43 11.42 0.78
CA PHE A 201 5.40 11.64 -0.66
C PHE A 201 5.02 10.39 -1.46
N TYR A 202 5.35 9.22 -0.95
CA TYR A 202 4.99 7.96 -1.59
C TYR A 202 3.51 7.60 -1.42
N ASN A 203 2.90 7.96 -0.29
CA ASN A 203 1.51 7.64 0.02
C ASN A 203 0.65 8.91 0.05
N ARG A 204 -0.21 9.12 -0.96
CA ARG A 204 -1.06 10.32 -1.08
C ARG A 204 -2.02 10.57 0.09
N ASP A 205 -2.39 9.54 0.87
CA ASP A 205 -3.22 9.67 2.08
C ASP A 205 -2.40 9.80 3.37
N GLY A 206 -1.13 10.11 3.26
CA GLY A 206 -0.11 10.06 4.31
C GLY A 206 -0.21 11.11 5.42
N ARG A 207 -1.39 11.59 5.82
CA ARG A 207 -1.54 12.54 6.95
C ARG A 207 -0.88 12.06 8.23
N GLN A 208 -0.88 10.74 8.47
CA GLN A 208 -0.26 10.11 9.63
C GLN A 208 1.28 10.22 9.57
N THR A 209 1.86 9.99 8.39
CA THR A 209 3.32 10.07 8.19
C THR A 209 3.83 11.49 8.28
N LEU A 210 3.06 12.48 7.82
CA LEU A 210 3.39 13.89 8.01
C LEU A 210 3.37 14.28 9.50
N GLY A 211 2.40 13.78 10.27
CA GLY A 211 2.31 14.07 11.71
C GLY A 211 3.53 13.58 12.48
N ILE A 212 3.98 12.35 12.25
CA ILE A 212 5.18 11.81 12.93
C ILE A 212 6.47 12.47 12.42
N PHE A 213 6.55 12.84 11.14
CA PHE A 213 7.68 13.64 10.62
C PHE A 213 7.81 14.96 11.36
N LEU A 214 6.72 15.74 11.46
CA LEU A 214 6.74 17.03 12.13
C LEU A 214 7.07 16.90 13.61
N PHE A 215 6.55 15.88 14.29
CA PHE A 215 6.92 15.58 15.67
C PHE A 215 8.41 15.23 15.80
N SER A 216 8.93 14.35 14.94
CA SER A 216 10.34 13.97 14.93
C SER A 216 11.25 15.17 14.65
N LEU A 217 10.84 16.08 13.76
CA LEU A 217 11.56 17.32 13.49
C LEU A 217 11.58 18.24 14.71
N ALA A 218 10.46 18.39 15.43
CA ALA A 218 10.43 19.19 16.65
C ALA A 218 11.36 18.61 17.73
N VAL A 219 11.37 17.27 17.90
CA VAL A 219 12.26 16.59 18.84
C VAL A 219 13.73 16.71 18.40
N LEU A 220 14.04 16.58 17.12
CA LEU A 220 15.38 16.79 16.57
C LEU A 220 15.89 18.20 16.88
N LEU A 221 15.09 19.22 16.54
CA LEU A 221 15.44 20.63 16.81
C LEU A 221 15.67 20.87 18.31
N ARG A 222 14.87 20.25 19.16
CA ARG A 222 15.05 20.30 20.62
C ARG A 222 16.37 19.66 21.03
N THR A 223 16.66 18.44 20.54
CA THR A 223 17.86 17.69 20.95
C THR A 223 19.14 18.37 20.53
N ILE A 224 19.20 18.98 19.32
CA ILE A 224 20.43 19.69 18.88
C ILE A 224 20.60 21.06 19.51
N SER A 225 19.53 21.66 20.08
CA SER A 225 19.58 22.99 20.71
C SER A 225 19.71 22.96 22.23
N THR A 226 19.60 21.78 22.86
CA THR A 226 19.75 21.59 24.33
C THR A 226 20.98 20.73 24.64
N GLY A 227 21.32 20.56 25.92
CA GLY A 227 22.47 19.78 26.37
C GLY A 227 23.79 20.40 25.90
N GLU A 228 24.63 19.61 25.24
CA GLU A 228 25.93 20.09 24.70
C GLU A 228 25.75 20.96 23.44
N ARG A 229 24.51 21.24 23.02
CA ARG A 229 24.15 22.20 21.97
C ARG A 229 24.87 21.94 20.64
N ILE A 230 24.79 20.73 20.16
CA ILE A 230 25.49 20.24 18.97
C ILE A 230 25.28 21.14 17.75
N VAL A 231 24.17 21.87 17.66
CA VAL A 231 23.91 22.83 16.58
C VAL A 231 25.03 23.91 16.49
N LEU A 232 25.64 24.28 17.60
CA LEU A 232 26.72 25.27 17.63
C LEU A 232 28.07 24.74 17.09
N GLU A 233 28.23 23.44 16.90
CA GLU A 233 29.43 22.88 16.24
C GLU A 233 29.34 23.03 14.70
N PHE A 234 28.14 23.30 14.16
CA PHE A 234 27.90 23.43 12.72
C PHE A 234 27.52 24.85 12.29
N ILE A 235 26.88 25.62 13.16
CA ILE A 235 26.33 26.93 12.87
C ILE A 235 26.62 27.90 14.00
N ASP A 236 27.34 28.96 13.72
CA ASP A 236 27.51 30.07 14.67
C ASP A 236 26.16 30.78 14.85
N MET A 237 25.56 30.60 16.01
CA MET A 237 24.23 31.13 16.31
C MET A 237 24.28 32.02 17.54
N PRO A 238 23.73 33.24 17.48
CA PRO A 238 23.66 34.10 18.66
C PRO A 238 22.72 33.50 19.73
N TYR A 239 23.01 33.75 20.99
CA TYR A 239 22.27 33.20 22.13
C TYR A 239 20.74 33.34 22.01
N TRP A 240 20.27 34.51 21.58
CA TRP A 240 18.84 34.76 21.44
C TRP A 240 18.15 33.89 20.36
N ALA A 241 18.88 33.54 19.33
CA ALA A 241 18.34 32.66 18.25
C ALA A 241 18.34 31.21 18.72
N LEU A 242 19.42 30.77 19.40
CA LEU A 242 19.50 29.44 19.98
C LEU A 242 18.36 29.21 20.99
N LEU A 243 18.13 30.16 21.87
CA LEU A 243 17.07 30.08 22.88
C LEU A 243 15.67 30.04 22.24
N ARG A 244 15.43 30.82 21.19
CA ARG A 244 14.16 30.76 20.45
C ARG A 244 13.95 29.41 19.74
N LEU A 245 15.01 28.83 19.16
CA LEU A 245 14.95 27.50 18.54
C LEU A 245 14.60 26.43 19.60
N GLU A 246 15.22 26.53 20.78
CA GLU A 246 14.95 25.64 21.90
C GLU A 246 13.48 25.70 22.33
N TYR A 247 12.92 26.91 22.52
CA TYR A 247 11.55 27.10 23.00
C TYR A 247 10.50 26.79 21.93
N VAL A 248 10.70 27.17 20.65
CA VAL A 248 9.73 26.87 19.61
C VAL A 248 9.62 25.37 19.39
N SER A 249 10.74 24.66 19.36
CA SER A 249 10.74 23.20 19.23
C SER A 249 9.98 22.52 20.37
N TRP A 250 10.11 23.05 21.58
CA TRP A 250 9.41 22.56 22.75
C TRP A 250 7.90 22.85 22.68
N TYR A 251 7.48 24.08 22.41
CA TYR A 251 6.08 24.46 22.33
C TYR A 251 5.30 23.69 21.27
N TRP A 252 5.93 23.32 20.16
CA TRP A 252 5.27 22.57 19.11
C TRP A 252 5.30 21.05 19.31
N SER A 253 6.13 20.51 20.19
CA SER A 253 6.20 19.07 20.44
C SER A 253 4.87 18.47 20.93
N ALA A 254 4.17 19.13 21.84
CA ALA A 254 2.91 18.66 22.40
C ALA A 254 1.75 18.63 21.37
N PRO A 255 1.41 19.72 20.66
CA PRO A 255 0.31 19.70 19.69
C PRO A 255 0.61 18.80 18.48
N LEU A 256 1.89 18.69 18.04
CA LEU A 256 2.26 17.80 16.96
C LEU A 256 2.11 16.32 17.33
N LEU A 257 2.46 15.97 18.57
CA LEU A 257 2.22 14.62 19.09
C LEU A 257 0.72 14.31 19.17
N TYR A 258 -0.11 15.26 19.66
CA TYR A 258 -1.57 15.10 19.67
C TYR A 258 -2.12 14.96 18.27
N HIS A 259 -1.66 15.79 17.32
CA HIS A 259 -2.06 15.74 15.92
C HIS A 259 -1.79 14.38 15.29
N TYR A 260 -0.61 13.84 15.52
CA TYR A 260 -0.25 12.51 15.05
C TYR A 260 -1.28 11.46 15.48
N PHE A 261 -1.64 11.41 16.77
CA PHE A 261 -2.65 10.47 17.26
C PHE A 261 -4.05 10.74 16.73
N TYR A 262 -4.41 12.01 16.57
CA TYR A 262 -5.69 12.39 15.95
C TYR A 262 -5.79 11.87 14.50
N THR A 263 -4.69 11.86 13.75
CA THR A 263 -4.70 11.35 12.37
C THR A 263 -4.82 9.82 12.29
N ILE A 264 -4.36 9.10 13.31
CA ILE A 264 -4.52 7.63 13.40
C ILE A 264 -5.94 7.25 13.86
N PHE A 265 -6.48 7.99 14.85
CA PHE A 265 -7.76 7.70 15.48
C PHE A 265 -8.75 8.89 15.39
N PRO A 266 -9.14 9.32 14.18
CA PRO A 266 -9.92 10.56 14.00
C PRO A 266 -11.31 10.51 14.64
N TYR A 267 -11.87 9.32 14.82
CA TYR A 267 -13.19 9.13 15.45
C TYR A 267 -13.12 9.02 16.99
N ASP A 268 -11.95 8.81 17.54
CA ASP A 268 -11.77 8.61 18.98
C ASP A 268 -11.17 9.83 19.66
N PHE A 269 -10.36 10.62 18.95
CA PHE A 269 -9.72 11.84 19.46
C PHE A 269 -10.54 13.09 19.21
N SER A 270 -10.56 14.01 20.17
CA SER A 270 -11.29 15.27 20.06
C SER A 270 -10.50 16.35 19.32
N LYS A 271 -11.00 16.82 18.18
CA LYS A 271 -10.40 17.95 17.46
C LYS A 271 -10.33 19.21 18.31
N LYS A 272 -11.34 19.44 19.21
CA LYS A 272 -11.38 20.61 20.08
C LYS A 272 -10.21 20.65 21.05
N VAL A 273 -9.84 19.51 21.65
CA VAL A 273 -8.69 19.41 22.56
C VAL A 273 -7.39 19.70 21.82
N GLY A 274 -7.19 19.13 20.62
CA GLY A 274 -6.04 19.43 19.79
C GLY A 274 -5.93 20.92 19.47
N ASN A 275 -7.03 21.56 19.10
CA ASN A 275 -7.07 23.00 18.79
C ASN A 275 -6.66 23.87 20.00
N VAL A 276 -6.97 23.46 21.23
CA VAL A 276 -6.54 24.18 22.45
C VAL A 276 -5.01 24.15 22.56
N PHE A 277 -4.38 22.99 22.35
CA PHE A 277 -2.91 22.89 22.39
C PHE A 277 -2.25 23.65 21.23
N TYR A 278 -2.83 23.65 20.04
CA TYR A 278 -2.35 24.47 18.93
C TYR A 278 -2.42 25.97 19.25
N PHE A 279 -3.53 26.40 19.79
CA PHE A 279 -3.75 27.82 20.17
C PHE A 279 -2.75 28.26 21.25
N LEU A 280 -2.57 27.42 22.27
CA LEU A 280 -1.59 27.69 23.33
C LEU A 280 -0.16 27.80 22.75
N SER A 281 0.25 26.84 21.90
CA SER A 281 1.58 26.85 21.29
C SER A 281 1.78 28.03 20.35
N ALA A 282 0.74 28.46 19.63
CA ALA A 282 0.79 29.63 18.77
C ALA A 282 0.99 30.93 19.60
N ILE A 283 0.24 31.08 20.69
CA ILE A 283 0.40 32.24 21.61
C ILE A 283 1.81 32.27 22.20
N LEU A 284 2.32 31.12 22.69
CA LEU A 284 3.65 31.02 23.25
C LEU A 284 4.73 31.34 22.21
N THR A 285 4.51 30.89 20.96
CA THR A 285 5.44 31.20 19.84
C THR A 285 5.43 32.69 19.51
N LEU A 286 4.27 33.34 19.55
CA LEU A 286 4.21 34.80 19.41
C LEU A 286 4.96 35.49 20.56
N GLY A 287 4.91 34.92 21.78
CA GLY A 287 5.69 35.41 22.91
C GLY A 287 7.20 35.40 22.69
N LEU A 288 7.74 34.54 21.80
CA LEU A 288 9.17 34.50 21.48
C LEU A 288 9.69 35.76 20.76
N PHE A 289 8.84 36.60 20.23
CA PHE A 289 9.24 37.93 19.71
C PHE A 289 9.57 38.94 20.80
N LEU A 290 9.16 38.65 22.04
CA LEU A 290 9.53 39.44 23.22
C LEU A 290 11.00 39.17 23.61
N PRO A 291 11.61 40.04 24.42
CA PRO A 291 12.92 39.76 25.03
C PRO A 291 12.94 38.46 25.84
N PRO A 292 14.08 37.74 25.88
CA PRO A 292 14.22 36.45 26.59
C PRO A 292 13.73 36.47 28.04
N VAL A 293 13.88 37.56 28.72
CA VAL A 293 13.42 37.78 30.12
C VAL A 293 11.95 37.36 30.28
N TYR A 294 11.09 37.73 29.35
CA TYR A 294 9.66 37.48 29.47
C TYR A 294 9.27 36.03 29.03
N PHE A 295 9.78 35.59 27.91
CA PHE A 295 9.36 34.26 27.43
C PHE A 295 10.00 33.10 28.20
N THR A 296 11.17 33.29 28.82
CA THR A 296 11.78 32.24 29.65
C THR A 296 10.97 31.91 30.91
N GLU A 297 10.09 32.82 31.39
CA GLU A 297 9.15 32.53 32.48
C GLU A 297 8.16 31.39 32.11
N THR A 298 7.83 31.22 30.85
CA THR A 298 6.96 30.15 30.41
C THR A 298 7.50 28.73 30.66
N ALA A 299 8.80 28.60 30.86
CA ALA A 299 9.46 27.34 31.26
C ALA A 299 8.96 26.78 32.60
N SER A 300 8.29 27.60 33.42
CA SER A 300 7.65 27.14 34.65
C SER A 300 6.26 26.55 34.42
N ILE A 301 5.56 26.98 33.37
CA ILE A 301 4.15 26.66 33.14
C ILE A 301 3.97 25.60 32.03
N TYR A 302 4.78 25.68 30.98
CA TYR A 302 4.61 24.80 29.81
C TYR A 302 4.76 23.28 30.12
N PRO A 303 5.63 22.81 31.05
CA PRO A 303 5.69 21.39 31.43
C PRO A 303 4.35 20.83 31.89
N ILE A 304 3.52 21.65 32.56
CA ILE A 304 2.16 21.25 32.98
C ILE A 304 1.29 21.01 31.77
N ALA A 305 1.34 21.92 30.78
CA ALA A 305 0.59 21.74 29.53
C ALA A 305 1.03 20.49 28.74
N PHE A 306 2.35 20.20 28.74
CA PHE A 306 2.89 19.00 28.09
C PHE A 306 2.40 17.71 28.76
N VAL A 307 2.44 17.64 30.09
CA VAL A 307 1.94 16.48 30.86
C VAL A 307 0.43 16.33 30.65
N LEU A 308 -0.35 17.42 30.70
CA LEU A 308 -1.78 17.37 30.43
C LEU A 308 -2.08 16.86 29.02
N ASN A 309 -1.33 17.31 28.01
CA ASN A 309 -1.44 16.79 26.64
C ASN A 309 -1.22 15.26 26.61
N GLY A 310 -0.16 14.77 27.26
CA GLY A 310 0.11 13.34 27.36
C GLY A 310 -1.00 12.55 28.06
N LEU A 311 -1.59 13.10 29.13
CA LEU A 311 -2.72 12.48 29.81
C LEU A 311 -3.97 12.41 28.93
N PHE A 312 -4.28 13.47 28.16
CA PHE A 312 -5.36 13.43 27.18
C PHE A 312 -5.13 12.39 26.09
N ILE A 313 -3.90 12.32 25.57
CA ILE A 313 -3.52 11.27 24.59
C ILE A 313 -3.73 9.88 25.20
N LEU A 314 -3.27 9.66 26.41
CA LEU A 314 -3.40 8.39 27.13
C LEU A 314 -4.87 8.01 27.34
N PHE A 315 -5.71 8.98 27.73
CA PHE A 315 -7.13 8.78 27.88
C PHE A 315 -7.82 8.36 26.58
N TYR A 316 -7.55 9.07 25.47
CA TYR A 316 -8.16 8.76 24.19
C TYR A 316 -7.64 7.45 23.60
N LEU A 317 -6.35 7.13 23.76
CA LEU A 317 -5.80 5.84 23.36
C LEU A 317 -6.40 4.68 24.16
N PHE A 318 -6.60 4.86 25.48
CA PHE A 318 -7.26 3.86 26.30
C PHE A 318 -8.71 3.61 25.86
N ARG A 319 -9.43 4.68 25.53
CA ARG A 319 -10.78 4.59 24.97
C ARG A 319 -10.78 3.88 23.60
N ALA A 320 -9.80 4.16 22.73
CA ALA A 320 -9.65 3.47 21.46
C ALA A 320 -9.34 1.96 21.66
N TYR A 321 -8.50 1.65 22.63
CA TYR A 321 -8.21 0.26 23.00
C TYR A 321 -9.47 -0.49 23.49
N GLN A 322 -10.32 0.12 24.33
CA GLN A 322 -11.58 -0.48 24.77
C GLN A 322 -12.54 -0.76 23.60
N LYS A 323 -12.44 -0.02 22.49
CA LYS A 323 -13.19 -0.26 21.25
C LYS A 323 -12.53 -1.29 20.33
N SER A 324 -11.65 -2.13 20.85
CA SER A 324 -10.94 -3.19 20.12
C SER A 324 -10.02 -2.68 18.98
N ARG A 325 -9.52 -1.43 19.09
CA ARG A 325 -8.47 -0.92 18.22
C ARG A 325 -7.13 -1.50 18.67
N MET A 326 -6.74 -2.63 18.10
CA MET A 326 -5.53 -3.38 18.50
C MET A 326 -4.24 -2.56 18.35
N GLU A 327 -4.23 -1.61 17.44
CA GLU A 327 -3.11 -0.69 17.20
C GLU A 327 -2.87 0.27 18.38
N ALA A 328 -3.87 0.52 19.22
CA ALA A 328 -3.75 1.42 20.38
C ALA A 328 -2.84 0.85 21.50
N LYS A 329 -2.70 -0.48 21.61
CA LYS A 329 -1.93 -1.12 22.69
C LYS A 329 -0.44 -0.74 22.72
N PRO A 330 0.35 -0.88 21.63
CA PRO A 330 1.76 -0.46 21.64
C PRO A 330 1.92 1.04 21.81
N LEU A 331 0.93 1.83 21.33
CA LEU A 331 0.94 3.28 21.44
C LEU A 331 0.69 3.75 22.88
N LEU A 332 -0.19 3.09 23.61
CA LEU A 332 -0.41 3.31 25.05
C LEU A 332 0.89 3.10 25.85
N PHE A 333 1.59 2.01 25.57
CA PHE A 333 2.86 1.74 26.22
C PHE A 333 3.90 2.83 25.90
N GLY A 334 4.01 3.24 24.64
CA GLY A 334 4.94 4.27 24.21
C GLY A 334 4.68 5.64 24.84
N ILE A 335 3.41 6.08 24.92
CA ILE A 335 3.05 7.33 25.60
C ILE A 335 3.29 7.26 27.10
N GLY A 336 3.04 6.12 27.73
CA GLY A 336 3.37 5.89 29.13
C GLY A 336 4.86 6.11 29.41
N LEU A 337 5.72 5.58 28.54
CA LEU A 337 7.18 5.79 28.63
C LEU A 337 7.57 7.28 28.47
N ILE A 338 6.98 7.99 27.49
CA ILE A 338 7.25 9.42 27.29
C ILE A 338 6.84 10.20 28.54
N LEU A 339 5.69 9.93 29.14
CA LEU A 339 5.24 10.61 30.35
C LEU A 339 6.15 10.34 31.55
N ILE A 340 6.63 9.11 31.71
CA ILE A 340 7.61 8.76 32.75
C ILE A 340 8.92 9.54 32.52
N GLY A 341 9.43 9.55 31.28
CA GLY A 341 10.64 10.28 30.93
C GLY A 341 10.50 11.78 31.16
N ALA A 342 9.40 12.39 30.67
CA ALA A 342 9.13 13.81 30.85
C ALA A 342 8.97 14.19 32.35
N SER A 343 8.30 13.35 33.13
CA SER A 343 8.14 13.59 34.58
C SER A 343 9.47 13.52 35.30
N ASN A 344 10.33 12.54 34.98
CA ASN A 344 11.67 12.45 35.51
C ASN A 344 12.46 13.72 35.19
N ASP A 345 12.46 14.16 33.94
CA ASP A 345 13.25 15.31 33.50
C ASP A 345 12.77 16.62 34.12
N VAL A 346 11.44 16.78 34.30
CA VAL A 346 10.88 17.93 35.01
C VAL A 346 11.29 17.94 36.49
N LEU A 347 11.18 16.80 37.18
CA LEU A 347 11.56 16.67 38.58
C LEU A 347 13.07 16.87 38.79
N HIS A 348 13.87 16.35 37.87
CA HIS A 348 15.33 16.58 37.87
C HIS A 348 15.66 18.06 37.66
N ALA A 349 15.05 18.72 36.65
CA ALA A 349 15.25 20.16 36.39
C ALA A 349 14.77 21.08 37.52
N GLN A 350 13.87 20.61 38.40
CA GLN A 350 13.44 21.33 39.60
C GLN A 350 14.28 20.97 40.82
N ALA A 351 15.32 20.13 40.66
CA ALA A 351 16.18 19.62 41.76
C ALA A 351 15.40 18.85 42.85
N VAL A 352 14.23 18.27 42.50
CA VAL A 352 13.44 17.41 43.41
C VAL A 352 14.03 16.01 43.49
N ILE A 353 14.57 15.53 42.37
CA ILE A 353 15.26 14.24 42.27
C ILE A 353 16.64 14.41 41.61
N HIS A 354 17.59 13.59 42.03
CA HIS A 354 18.96 13.58 41.48
C HIS A 354 19.12 12.37 40.55
N THR A 355 18.54 12.47 39.33
CA THR A 355 18.64 11.46 38.29
C THR A 355 19.40 12.01 37.08
N THR A 356 19.25 11.37 35.93
CA THR A 356 19.73 11.89 34.62
C THR A 356 18.54 12.18 33.73
N TYR A 357 18.73 12.99 32.69
CA TYR A 357 17.72 13.21 31.67
C TYR A 357 17.51 11.92 30.88
N ILE A 358 16.30 11.31 30.96
CA ILE A 358 15.94 10.09 30.27
C ILE A 358 14.88 10.30 29.16
N GLY A 359 14.31 11.49 29.10
CA GLY A 359 13.28 11.86 28.14
C GLY A 359 13.66 11.55 26.69
N PRO A 360 14.82 11.99 26.19
CA PRO A 360 15.23 11.68 24.82
C PRO A 360 15.25 10.17 24.52
N SER A 361 15.74 9.35 25.47
CA SER A 361 15.79 7.89 25.32
C SER A 361 14.39 7.26 25.25
N THR A 362 13.44 7.76 26.06
CA THR A 362 12.05 7.28 26.02
C THR A 362 11.36 7.65 24.72
N VAL A 363 11.66 8.81 24.13
CA VAL A 363 11.16 9.21 22.81
C VAL A 363 11.73 8.33 21.71
N VAL A 364 13.01 7.93 21.78
CA VAL A 364 13.59 6.95 20.83
C VAL A 364 12.83 5.64 20.86
N ILE A 365 12.58 5.09 22.04
CA ILE A 365 11.79 3.85 22.18
C ILE A 365 10.39 4.04 21.58
N PHE A 366 9.74 5.17 21.87
CA PHE A 366 8.44 5.50 21.29
C PHE A 366 8.48 5.52 19.75
N VAL A 367 9.49 6.16 19.17
CA VAL A 367 9.65 6.24 17.71
C VAL A 367 9.85 4.86 17.08
N PHE A 368 10.63 3.97 17.69
CA PHE A 368 10.75 2.58 17.24
C PHE A 368 9.41 1.84 17.29
N LEU A 369 8.62 2.04 18.33
CA LEU A 369 7.26 1.49 18.41
C LEU A 369 6.35 2.04 17.29
N GLN A 370 6.54 3.30 16.87
CA GLN A 370 5.81 3.88 15.74
C GLN A 370 6.20 3.20 14.42
N VAL A 371 7.48 3.01 14.16
CA VAL A 371 7.95 2.31 12.94
C VAL A 371 7.37 0.90 12.89
N PHE A 372 7.40 0.18 14.00
CA PHE A 372 6.81 -1.16 14.10
C PHE A 372 5.29 -1.15 13.86
N THR A 373 4.57 -0.22 14.48
CA THR A 373 3.11 -0.06 14.32
C THR A 373 2.75 0.29 12.88
N PHE A 374 3.50 1.21 12.27
CA PHE A 374 3.34 1.58 10.86
C PHE A 374 3.55 0.38 9.94
N GLY A 375 4.62 -0.40 10.16
CA GLY A 375 4.90 -1.61 9.40
C GLY A 375 3.75 -2.63 9.46
N ARG A 376 3.11 -2.80 10.64
CA ARG A 376 1.92 -3.66 10.79
C ARG A 376 0.72 -3.13 9.99
N ILE A 377 0.45 -1.82 10.05
CA ILE A 377 -0.65 -1.18 9.30
C ILE A 377 -0.45 -1.36 7.80
N VAL A 378 0.76 -1.08 7.30
CA VAL A 378 1.11 -1.26 5.88
C VAL A 378 0.91 -2.71 5.46
N ARG A 379 1.41 -3.67 6.24
CA ARG A 379 1.22 -5.10 5.96
C ARG A 379 -0.26 -5.49 5.90
N GLN A 380 -1.07 -5.04 6.85
CA GLN A 380 -2.50 -5.33 6.87
C GLN A 380 -3.22 -4.76 5.63
N ASN A 381 -2.86 -3.54 5.22
CA ASN A 381 -3.43 -2.92 4.01
C ASN A 381 -3.03 -3.69 2.75
N ILE A 382 -1.77 -4.13 2.64
CA ILE A 382 -1.30 -4.96 1.51
C ILE A 382 -2.10 -6.27 1.44
N VAL A 383 -2.23 -6.99 2.57
CA VAL A 383 -2.99 -8.25 2.63
C VAL A 383 -4.43 -8.04 2.19
N LYS A 384 -5.13 -7.04 2.73
CA LYS A 384 -6.51 -6.71 2.33
C LYS A 384 -6.64 -6.37 0.84
N THR A 385 -5.66 -5.63 0.29
CA THR A 385 -5.66 -5.29 -1.14
C THR A 385 -5.49 -6.53 -2.01
N LEU A 386 -4.61 -7.46 -1.60
CA LEU A 386 -4.41 -8.73 -2.30
C LEU A 386 -5.64 -9.63 -2.22
N GLU A 387 -6.27 -9.75 -1.05
CA GLU A 387 -7.54 -10.48 -0.88
C GLU A 387 -8.64 -9.90 -1.77
N PHE A 388 -8.81 -8.59 -1.77
CA PHE A 388 -9.79 -7.93 -2.63
C PHE A 388 -9.50 -8.13 -4.13
N ALA A 389 -8.23 -8.08 -4.55
CA ALA A 389 -7.83 -8.34 -5.93
C ALA A 389 -8.13 -9.79 -6.34
N GLU A 390 -7.90 -10.77 -5.45
CA GLU A 390 -8.22 -12.17 -5.70
C GLU A 390 -9.72 -12.42 -5.77
N GLU A 391 -10.51 -11.82 -4.87
CA GLU A 391 -11.98 -11.86 -4.94
C GLU A 391 -12.50 -11.28 -6.27
N GLN A 392 -11.95 -10.14 -6.72
CA GLN A 392 -12.30 -9.52 -8.00
C GLN A 392 -11.98 -10.43 -9.18
N LYS A 393 -10.84 -11.11 -9.14
CA LYS A 393 -10.43 -12.06 -10.18
C LYS A 393 -11.36 -13.27 -10.22
N GLN A 394 -11.68 -13.85 -9.07
CA GLN A 394 -12.63 -14.97 -8.97
C GLN A 394 -14.02 -14.57 -9.44
N PHE A 395 -14.50 -13.38 -9.08
CA PHE A 395 -15.75 -12.83 -9.55
C PHE A 395 -15.77 -12.72 -11.08
N SER A 396 -14.75 -12.08 -11.67
CA SER A 396 -14.61 -11.94 -13.13
C SER A 396 -14.59 -13.31 -13.84
N SER A 397 -13.83 -14.27 -13.32
CA SER A 397 -13.75 -15.63 -13.90
C SER A 397 -15.05 -16.41 -13.79
N SER A 398 -15.86 -16.14 -12.77
CA SER A 398 -17.17 -16.75 -12.61
C SER A 398 -18.19 -16.18 -13.61
N PHE A 399 -18.14 -14.88 -13.85
CA PHE A 399 -18.99 -14.22 -14.85
C PHE A 399 -18.68 -14.65 -16.29
N SER A 400 -17.42 -14.88 -16.63
CA SER A 400 -17.02 -15.31 -17.98
C SER A 400 -17.60 -16.70 -18.38
N ARG A 401 -18.12 -17.46 -17.41
CA ARG A 401 -18.85 -18.72 -17.70
C ARG A 401 -20.27 -18.49 -18.23
N PHE A 402 -20.85 -17.31 -17.96
CA PHE A 402 -22.21 -16.96 -18.37
C PHE A 402 -22.24 -16.02 -19.59
N VAL A 403 -21.25 -15.17 -19.73
CA VAL A 403 -21.08 -14.25 -20.85
C VAL A 403 -19.75 -14.54 -21.52
N PRO A 404 -19.73 -15.00 -22.79
CA PRO A 404 -18.46 -15.25 -23.47
C PRO A 404 -17.58 -14.00 -23.54
N THR A 405 -16.33 -14.13 -23.17
CA THR A 405 -15.36 -13.02 -23.24
C THR A 405 -15.15 -12.54 -24.67
N GLU A 406 -15.25 -13.46 -25.63
CA GLU A 406 -15.18 -13.19 -27.07
C GLU A 406 -16.32 -12.28 -27.54
N PHE A 407 -17.53 -12.46 -26.99
CA PHE A 407 -18.66 -11.59 -27.27
C PHE A 407 -18.39 -10.15 -26.82
N LEU A 408 -17.87 -9.98 -25.59
CA LEU A 408 -17.47 -8.65 -25.06
C LEU A 408 -16.35 -8.02 -25.90
N TYR A 409 -15.35 -8.81 -26.27
CA TYR A 409 -14.26 -8.35 -27.13
C TYR A 409 -14.78 -7.82 -28.47
N HIS A 410 -15.73 -8.53 -29.11
CA HIS A 410 -16.30 -8.10 -30.37
C HIS A 410 -17.20 -6.88 -30.25
N LEU A 411 -17.82 -6.63 -29.09
CA LEU A 411 -18.48 -5.36 -28.74
C LEU A 411 -17.53 -4.20 -28.45
N GLY A 412 -16.20 -4.44 -28.40
CA GLY A 412 -15.21 -3.43 -28.03
C GLY A 412 -15.17 -3.13 -26.54
N LYS A 413 -15.64 -4.07 -25.71
CA LYS A 413 -15.64 -3.94 -24.24
C LYS A 413 -14.62 -4.89 -23.63
N ASN A 414 -13.86 -4.38 -22.67
CA ASN A 414 -12.85 -5.19 -21.95
C ASN A 414 -13.39 -5.79 -20.64
N ASP A 415 -14.54 -5.30 -20.18
CA ASP A 415 -15.13 -5.70 -18.90
C ASP A 415 -16.67 -5.63 -19.00
N ILE A 416 -17.35 -6.58 -18.38
CA ILE A 416 -18.81 -6.63 -18.34
C ILE A 416 -19.46 -5.38 -17.72
N ARG A 417 -18.72 -4.69 -16.84
CA ARG A 417 -19.16 -3.43 -16.21
C ARG A 417 -19.24 -2.25 -17.16
N GLN A 418 -18.66 -2.38 -18.36
CA GLN A 418 -18.68 -1.36 -19.42
C GLN A 418 -19.84 -1.57 -20.40
N VAL A 419 -20.62 -2.62 -20.20
CA VAL A 419 -21.73 -3.00 -21.09
C VAL A 419 -22.97 -2.24 -20.70
N ASP A 420 -23.53 -1.54 -21.70
CA ASP A 420 -24.77 -0.78 -21.56
C ASP A 420 -25.88 -1.37 -22.44
N LEU A 421 -27.12 -1.15 -22.04
CA LEU A 421 -28.30 -1.56 -22.82
C LEU A 421 -28.29 -0.82 -24.16
N GLY A 422 -28.39 -1.59 -25.27
CA GLY A 422 -28.35 -1.04 -26.61
C GLY A 422 -26.97 -0.99 -27.26
N ASP A 423 -25.91 -1.38 -26.55
CA ASP A 423 -24.60 -1.58 -27.17
C ASP A 423 -24.74 -2.57 -28.33
N GLN A 424 -24.20 -2.23 -29.50
CA GLN A 424 -24.28 -3.09 -30.67
C GLN A 424 -23.11 -2.88 -31.62
N VAL A 425 -22.80 -3.94 -32.40
CA VAL A 425 -21.80 -3.90 -33.46
C VAL A 425 -22.21 -4.83 -34.61
N GLN A 426 -22.02 -4.37 -35.85
CA GLN A 426 -22.17 -5.21 -37.01
C GLN A 426 -20.85 -5.84 -37.41
N LYS A 427 -20.86 -7.17 -37.63
CA LYS A 427 -19.69 -7.93 -38.10
C LYS A 427 -20.13 -9.03 -39.02
N ARG A 428 -19.28 -9.32 -40.02
CA ARG A 428 -19.46 -10.51 -40.87
C ARG A 428 -18.83 -11.70 -40.15
N MET A 429 -19.62 -12.76 -39.91
CA MET A 429 -19.17 -13.97 -39.22
C MET A 429 -19.87 -15.20 -39.83
N THR A 430 -19.26 -16.36 -39.58
CA THR A 430 -19.89 -17.64 -39.90
C THR A 430 -20.64 -18.15 -38.68
N VAL A 431 -21.90 -18.52 -38.89
CA VAL A 431 -22.81 -19.09 -37.89
C VAL A 431 -22.87 -20.59 -38.08
N LEU A 432 -22.69 -21.33 -37.01
CA LEU A 432 -22.85 -22.78 -36.97
C LEU A 432 -23.98 -23.13 -36.00
N PHE A 433 -24.95 -23.87 -36.47
CA PHE A 433 -25.96 -24.58 -35.68
C PHE A 433 -25.69 -26.07 -35.68
N ALA A 434 -25.70 -26.70 -34.50
CA ALA A 434 -25.60 -28.15 -34.36
C ALA A 434 -26.75 -28.65 -33.46
N ASP A 435 -27.54 -29.61 -33.92
CA ASP A 435 -28.70 -30.11 -33.21
C ASP A 435 -28.73 -31.64 -33.20
N ILE A 436 -29.17 -32.24 -32.10
CA ILE A 436 -29.25 -33.69 -31.93
C ILE A 436 -30.54 -34.19 -32.58
N ARG A 437 -30.42 -35.15 -33.46
CA ARG A 437 -31.58 -35.72 -34.14
C ARG A 437 -32.48 -36.49 -33.18
N SER A 438 -33.81 -36.27 -33.30
CA SER A 438 -34.84 -36.91 -32.48
C SER A 438 -34.61 -36.77 -30.97
N PHE A 439 -33.98 -35.65 -30.56
CA PHE A 439 -33.68 -35.40 -29.13
C PHE A 439 -34.97 -35.38 -28.29
N THR A 440 -36.05 -34.80 -28.77
CA THR A 440 -37.31 -34.73 -28.03
C THR A 440 -37.83 -36.14 -27.67
N GLU A 441 -37.86 -37.05 -28.62
CA GLU A 441 -38.27 -38.43 -28.38
C GLU A 441 -37.29 -39.16 -27.44
N PHE A 442 -35.99 -38.91 -27.62
CA PHE A 442 -34.95 -39.48 -26.78
C PHE A 442 -35.05 -38.95 -25.35
N SER A 443 -35.25 -37.66 -25.17
CA SER A 443 -35.30 -37.01 -23.84
C SER A 443 -36.50 -37.45 -23.00
N GLU A 444 -37.63 -37.82 -23.64
CA GLU A 444 -38.81 -38.36 -22.98
C GLU A 444 -38.55 -39.72 -22.30
N THR A 445 -37.50 -40.44 -22.72
CA THR A 445 -37.10 -41.72 -22.13
C THR A 445 -36.19 -41.56 -20.92
N LEU A 446 -35.72 -40.35 -20.61
CA LEU A 446 -34.76 -40.05 -19.57
C LEU A 446 -35.42 -39.35 -18.38
N THR A 447 -34.86 -39.56 -17.18
CA THR A 447 -35.20 -38.71 -16.04
C THR A 447 -34.62 -37.31 -16.23
N PRO A 448 -35.15 -36.25 -15.59
CA PRO A 448 -34.62 -34.90 -15.69
C PRO A 448 -33.11 -34.84 -15.39
N LYS A 449 -32.62 -35.58 -14.42
CA LYS A 449 -31.19 -35.63 -14.06
C LYS A 449 -30.36 -36.26 -15.17
N GLU A 450 -30.79 -37.41 -15.67
CA GLU A 450 -30.09 -38.10 -16.77
C GLU A 450 -30.04 -37.25 -18.03
N ASN A 451 -31.10 -36.48 -18.31
CA ASN A 451 -31.15 -35.56 -19.43
C ASN A 451 -30.10 -34.44 -19.30
N PHE A 452 -30.01 -33.81 -18.11
CA PHE A 452 -28.94 -32.82 -17.81
C PHE A 452 -27.54 -33.42 -17.89
N ASP A 453 -27.34 -34.61 -17.31
CA ASP A 453 -26.03 -35.29 -17.32
C ASP A 453 -25.63 -35.66 -18.76
N PHE A 454 -26.57 -36.11 -19.57
CA PHE A 454 -26.35 -36.37 -20.99
C PHE A 454 -25.99 -35.11 -21.77
N LEU A 455 -26.79 -34.05 -21.68
CA LEU A 455 -26.52 -32.79 -22.36
C LEU A 455 -25.14 -32.21 -21.94
N ASN A 456 -24.83 -32.19 -20.66
CA ASN A 456 -23.52 -31.74 -20.18
C ASN A 456 -22.37 -32.61 -20.74
N SER A 457 -22.57 -33.92 -20.84
CA SER A 457 -21.61 -34.86 -21.43
C SER A 457 -21.36 -34.60 -22.91
N TYR A 458 -22.42 -34.30 -23.66
CA TYR A 458 -22.37 -33.91 -25.07
C TYR A 458 -21.64 -32.56 -25.24
N LEU A 459 -22.07 -31.53 -24.51
CA LEU A 459 -21.55 -30.17 -24.60
C LEU A 459 -20.07 -30.08 -24.19
N GLN A 460 -19.64 -30.89 -23.21
CA GLN A 460 -18.23 -30.99 -22.82
C GLN A 460 -17.32 -31.54 -23.92
N ARG A 461 -17.86 -32.24 -24.89
CA ARG A 461 -17.12 -32.77 -26.05
C ARG A 461 -17.09 -31.79 -27.22
N VAL A 462 -18.21 -31.18 -27.55
CA VAL A 462 -18.31 -30.30 -28.73
C VAL A 462 -17.81 -28.86 -28.43
N GLY A 463 -18.01 -28.36 -27.21
CA GLY A 463 -17.64 -26.99 -26.85
C GLY A 463 -16.13 -26.68 -26.98
N PRO A 464 -15.23 -27.53 -26.50
CA PRO A 464 -13.79 -27.33 -26.72
C PRO A 464 -13.37 -27.30 -28.19
N ILE A 465 -14.00 -28.07 -29.04
CA ILE A 465 -13.71 -28.13 -30.49
C ILE A 465 -14.03 -26.78 -31.15
N ILE A 466 -15.19 -26.20 -30.82
CA ILE A 466 -15.58 -24.87 -31.30
C ILE A 466 -14.53 -23.85 -30.94
N ARG A 467 -14.11 -23.80 -29.68
CA ARG A 467 -13.09 -22.86 -29.19
C ARG A 467 -11.68 -23.11 -29.76
N HIS A 468 -11.32 -24.39 -29.97
CA HIS A 468 -10.04 -24.75 -30.59
C HIS A 468 -9.92 -24.24 -32.03
N ASN A 469 -11.06 -24.20 -32.74
CA ASN A 469 -11.16 -23.70 -34.10
C ASN A 469 -11.57 -22.21 -34.16
N ASN A 470 -11.12 -21.37 -33.23
CA ASN A 470 -11.33 -19.92 -33.18
C ASN A 470 -12.81 -19.47 -33.16
N GLY A 471 -13.73 -20.38 -32.80
CA GLY A 471 -15.13 -20.06 -32.60
C GLY A 471 -15.46 -19.83 -31.12
N PHE A 472 -16.60 -19.23 -30.87
CA PHE A 472 -17.18 -19.14 -29.52
C PHE A 472 -18.66 -19.52 -29.56
N ILE A 473 -19.16 -20.05 -28.45
CA ILE A 473 -20.55 -20.44 -28.30
C ILE A 473 -21.33 -19.19 -27.88
N ASP A 474 -22.31 -18.81 -28.64
CA ASP A 474 -23.22 -17.72 -28.29
C ASP A 474 -24.22 -18.18 -27.23
N LYS A 475 -24.93 -19.26 -27.52
CA LYS A 475 -25.88 -19.85 -26.56
C LYS A 475 -26.19 -21.31 -26.88
N PHE A 476 -26.81 -21.96 -25.92
CA PHE A 476 -27.46 -23.27 -26.07
C PHE A 476 -28.97 -23.07 -26.20
N ILE A 477 -29.59 -23.71 -27.14
CA ILE A 477 -31.04 -23.64 -27.39
C ILE A 477 -31.61 -25.07 -27.26
N GLY A 478 -31.91 -25.46 -26.01
CA GLY A 478 -32.21 -26.87 -25.72
C GLY A 478 -30.96 -27.73 -25.87
N ASP A 479 -30.99 -28.68 -26.80
CA ASP A 479 -29.88 -29.53 -27.21
C ASP A 479 -29.04 -28.92 -28.34
N ALA A 480 -29.55 -27.87 -28.98
CA ALA A 480 -28.84 -27.20 -30.07
C ALA A 480 -27.72 -26.26 -29.53
N VAL A 481 -26.61 -26.24 -30.24
CA VAL A 481 -25.49 -25.33 -30.00
C VAL A 481 -25.46 -24.30 -31.12
N MET A 482 -25.50 -23.02 -30.75
CA MET A 482 -25.23 -21.91 -31.66
C MET A 482 -23.82 -21.39 -31.41
N ALA A 483 -22.96 -21.46 -32.43
CA ALA A 483 -21.59 -20.99 -32.38
C ALA A 483 -21.29 -19.99 -33.50
N LEU A 484 -20.37 -19.04 -33.19
CA LEU A 484 -19.93 -17.99 -34.10
C LEU A 484 -18.44 -18.10 -34.37
N PHE A 485 -18.06 -17.91 -35.62
CA PHE A 485 -16.68 -17.93 -36.08
C PHE A 485 -16.36 -16.59 -36.76
N PRO A 486 -15.60 -15.72 -36.09
CA PRO A 486 -15.41 -14.34 -36.54
C PRO A 486 -14.35 -14.16 -37.63
N TYR A 487 -13.49 -15.15 -37.89
CA TYR A 487 -12.28 -14.95 -38.71
C TYR A 487 -12.40 -15.67 -40.06
N ASN A 488 -12.42 -16.99 -40.08
CA ASN A 488 -12.40 -17.78 -41.33
C ASN A 488 -13.57 -18.72 -41.40
N ILE A 489 -14.14 -18.90 -42.59
CA ILE A 489 -15.22 -19.86 -42.87
C ILE A 489 -14.71 -21.29 -42.66
N SER A 490 -13.44 -21.56 -43.05
CA SER A 490 -12.82 -22.87 -42.91
C SER A 490 -12.76 -23.33 -41.45
N ASP A 491 -12.64 -22.41 -40.48
CA ASP A 491 -12.64 -22.73 -39.04
C ASP A 491 -13.98 -23.37 -38.63
N ALA A 492 -15.10 -22.85 -39.13
CA ALA A 492 -16.41 -23.40 -38.85
C ALA A 492 -16.61 -24.78 -39.45
N VAL A 493 -16.14 -24.98 -40.69
CA VAL A 493 -16.24 -26.28 -41.38
C VAL A 493 -15.36 -27.32 -40.69
N LYS A 494 -14.11 -26.94 -40.34
CA LYS A 494 -13.19 -27.78 -39.60
C LYS A 494 -13.77 -28.18 -38.24
N ALA A 495 -14.31 -27.21 -37.48
CA ALA A 495 -15.00 -27.48 -36.23
C ALA A 495 -16.15 -28.49 -36.43
N ALA A 496 -16.97 -28.34 -37.49
CA ALA A 496 -18.08 -29.25 -37.78
C ALA A 496 -17.59 -30.69 -38.05
N VAL A 497 -16.52 -30.85 -38.83
CA VAL A 497 -15.93 -32.17 -39.13
C VAL A 497 -15.35 -32.79 -37.84
N GLU A 498 -14.58 -32.03 -37.06
CA GLU A 498 -14.04 -32.50 -35.78
C GLU A 498 -15.15 -32.83 -34.75
N MET A 499 -16.25 -32.09 -34.76
CA MET A 499 -17.43 -32.39 -33.92
C MET A 499 -18.05 -33.73 -34.30
N GLN A 500 -18.22 -34.02 -35.59
CA GLN A 500 -18.74 -35.31 -36.05
C GLN A 500 -17.82 -36.46 -35.63
N GLU A 501 -16.52 -36.28 -35.72
CA GLU A 501 -15.55 -37.29 -35.26
C GLU A 501 -15.66 -37.50 -33.73
N ALA A 502 -15.75 -36.44 -32.95
CA ALA A 502 -15.91 -36.53 -31.49
C ALA A 502 -17.23 -37.24 -31.12
N ILE A 503 -18.31 -37.01 -31.88
CA ILE A 503 -19.60 -37.68 -31.70
C ILE A 503 -19.48 -39.16 -32.03
N ARG A 504 -18.77 -39.54 -33.10
CA ARG A 504 -18.49 -40.92 -33.44
C ARG A 504 -17.76 -41.65 -32.31
N ILE A 505 -16.72 -41.03 -31.74
CA ILE A 505 -15.98 -41.59 -30.59
C ILE A 505 -16.92 -41.71 -29.39
N TYR A 506 -17.74 -40.69 -29.15
CA TYR A 506 -18.69 -40.71 -28.05
C TYR A 506 -19.75 -41.83 -28.22
N ASN A 507 -20.24 -42.07 -29.44
CA ASN A 507 -21.17 -43.14 -29.73
C ASN A 507 -20.57 -44.52 -29.49
N SER A 508 -19.27 -44.73 -29.76
CA SER A 508 -18.57 -45.98 -29.42
C SER A 508 -18.57 -46.20 -27.90
N HIS A 509 -18.31 -45.14 -27.11
CA HIS A 509 -18.41 -45.21 -25.67
C HIS A 509 -19.85 -45.46 -25.19
N ARG A 510 -20.85 -44.79 -25.79
CA ARG A 510 -22.26 -44.97 -25.45
C ARG A 510 -22.72 -46.42 -25.70
N ALA A 511 -22.36 -46.99 -26.84
CA ALA A 511 -22.65 -48.39 -27.16
C ALA A 511 -22.05 -49.36 -26.14
N ASN A 512 -20.80 -49.13 -25.70
CA ASN A 512 -20.17 -49.95 -24.66
C ASN A 512 -20.87 -49.86 -23.30
N CYS A 513 -21.58 -48.76 -23.04
CA CYS A 513 -22.39 -48.55 -21.83
C CYS A 513 -23.86 -48.96 -22.00
N GLY A 514 -24.27 -49.50 -23.16
CA GLY A 514 -25.65 -49.91 -23.46
C GLY A 514 -26.58 -48.74 -23.82
N TYR A 515 -26.07 -47.55 -24.11
CA TYR A 515 -26.86 -46.39 -24.52
C TYR A 515 -27.03 -46.32 -26.03
N ILE A 516 -28.14 -45.76 -26.48
CA ILE A 516 -28.45 -45.54 -27.90
C ILE A 516 -27.49 -44.48 -28.49
N PRO A 517 -26.86 -44.74 -29.65
CA PRO A 517 -26.02 -43.73 -30.33
C PRO A 517 -26.86 -42.52 -30.76
N ILE A 518 -26.21 -41.36 -30.81
CA ILE A 518 -26.80 -40.08 -31.22
C ILE A 518 -26.32 -39.67 -32.60
N GLU A 519 -27.13 -38.93 -33.29
CA GLU A 519 -26.77 -38.27 -34.53
C GLU A 519 -26.92 -36.76 -34.39
N VAL A 520 -25.99 -35.98 -34.96
CA VAL A 520 -26.02 -34.53 -34.93
C VAL A 520 -26.03 -33.99 -36.36
N GLY A 521 -26.97 -33.10 -36.64
CA GLY A 521 -27.00 -32.32 -37.87
C GLY A 521 -26.27 -30.98 -37.63
N ILE A 522 -25.46 -30.53 -38.60
CA ILE A 522 -24.75 -29.27 -38.52
C ILE A 522 -25.05 -28.42 -39.75
N GLY A 523 -25.55 -27.20 -39.52
CA GLY A 523 -25.84 -26.20 -40.55
C GLY A 523 -24.91 -25.00 -40.42
N ILE A 524 -24.31 -24.54 -41.53
CA ILE A 524 -23.36 -23.46 -41.57
C ILE A 524 -23.75 -22.41 -42.59
N HIS A 525 -23.74 -21.14 -42.19
CA HIS A 525 -23.93 -20.00 -43.08
C HIS A 525 -23.11 -18.80 -42.65
N THR A 526 -22.63 -18.01 -43.62
CA THR A 526 -21.85 -16.80 -43.40
C THR A 526 -22.65 -15.56 -43.80
N GLY A 527 -22.68 -14.58 -42.97
CA GLY A 527 -23.36 -13.32 -43.26
C GLY A 527 -23.06 -12.20 -42.25
N ASN A 528 -23.71 -11.06 -42.49
CA ASN A 528 -23.61 -9.94 -41.59
C ASN A 528 -24.48 -10.17 -40.34
N LEU A 529 -23.86 -10.03 -39.17
CA LEU A 529 -24.52 -10.19 -37.88
C LEU A 529 -24.50 -8.88 -37.11
N THR A 530 -25.56 -8.62 -36.35
CA THR A 530 -25.56 -7.57 -35.32
C THR A 530 -25.47 -8.25 -33.96
N LEU A 531 -24.27 -8.12 -33.33
CA LEU A 531 -24.08 -8.51 -31.93
C LEU A 531 -24.51 -7.33 -31.09
N GLY A 532 -25.27 -7.56 -30.02
CA GLY A 532 -25.69 -6.45 -29.15
C GLY A 532 -26.30 -6.93 -27.85
N ILE A 533 -26.57 -5.96 -26.99
CA ILE A 533 -27.17 -6.14 -25.67
C ILE A 533 -28.63 -5.75 -25.74
N LEU A 534 -29.47 -6.71 -25.50
CA LEU A 534 -30.92 -6.57 -25.51
C LEU A 534 -31.50 -6.84 -24.12
N GLY A 535 -32.61 -6.21 -23.77
CA GLY A 535 -33.33 -6.48 -22.54
C GLY A 535 -33.82 -5.23 -21.86
N GLU A 536 -33.81 -5.25 -20.53
CA GLU A 536 -34.18 -4.13 -19.66
C GLU A 536 -33.17 -3.98 -18.54
N HIS A 537 -33.23 -2.88 -17.76
CA HIS A 537 -32.20 -2.55 -16.76
C HIS A 537 -31.89 -3.63 -15.70
N LYS A 538 -32.86 -4.54 -15.43
CA LYS A 538 -32.65 -5.62 -14.45
C LYS A 538 -32.26 -6.95 -15.11
N ARG A 539 -32.45 -7.08 -16.43
CA ARG A 539 -32.11 -8.27 -17.18
C ARG A 539 -31.63 -7.90 -18.58
N MET A 540 -30.34 -8.02 -18.77
CA MET A 540 -29.70 -7.83 -20.08
C MET A 540 -29.19 -9.19 -20.59
N GLU A 541 -29.24 -9.36 -21.88
CA GLU A 541 -28.75 -10.57 -22.57
C GLU A 541 -27.94 -10.16 -23.79
N GLY A 542 -26.73 -10.73 -23.89
CA GLY A 542 -25.96 -10.66 -25.11
C GLY A 542 -26.63 -11.53 -26.20
N THR A 543 -26.89 -10.94 -27.32
CA THR A 543 -27.60 -11.68 -28.41
C THR A 543 -27.10 -11.27 -29.77
N VAL A 544 -27.38 -12.16 -30.74
CA VAL A 544 -27.05 -11.93 -32.14
C VAL A 544 -28.35 -11.93 -32.96
N ILE A 545 -28.53 -10.86 -33.71
CA ILE A 545 -29.71 -10.69 -34.54
C ILE A 545 -29.26 -10.57 -36.00
N SER A 546 -29.78 -11.45 -36.86
CA SER A 546 -29.52 -11.43 -38.31
C SER A 546 -30.35 -12.44 -39.07
N ASP A 547 -30.64 -12.16 -40.33
CA ASP A 547 -31.17 -13.16 -41.27
C ASP A 547 -30.20 -14.32 -41.45
N ALA A 548 -28.89 -14.09 -41.35
CA ALA A 548 -27.88 -15.15 -41.45
C ALA A 548 -28.00 -16.19 -40.34
N VAL A 549 -28.32 -15.75 -39.09
CA VAL A 549 -28.59 -16.67 -37.98
C VAL A 549 -29.81 -17.56 -38.28
N ASN A 550 -30.88 -16.94 -38.73
CA ASN A 550 -32.10 -17.70 -39.11
C ASN A 550 -31.82 -18.66 -40.26
N LEU A 551 -31.00 -18.24 -41.23
CA LEU A 551 -30.65 -19.09 -42.36
C LEU A 551 -29.79 -20.28 -41.96
N ALA A 552 -28.79 -20.08 -41.11
CA ALA A 552 -27.94 -21.16 -40.58
C ALA A 552 -28.75 -22.21 -39.81
N SER A 553 -29.68 -21.77 -38.95
CA SER A 553 -30.61 -22.67 -38.24
C SER A 553 -31.50 -23.49 -39.21
N ARG A 554 -31.99 -22.85 -40.26
CA ARG A 554 -32.79 -23.57 -41.27
C ARG A 554 -31.95 -24.55 -42.10
N ILE A 555 -30.70 -24.22 -42.41
CA ILE A 555 -29.77 -25.12 -43.09
C ILE A 555 -29.46 -26.33 -42.18
N GLU A 556 -29.37 -26.13 -40.86
CA GLU A 556 -29.29 -27.25 -39.92
C GLU A 556 -30.51 -28.17 -40.11
N GLY A 557 -31.73 -27.62 -40.11
CA GLY A 557 -32.96 -28.39 -40.33
C GLY A 557 -33.00 -29.18 -41.67
N ILE A 558 -32.33 -28.65 -42.70
CA ILE A 558 -32.18 -29.33 -44.00
C ILE A 558 -31.36 -30.61 -43.88
N THR A 559 -30.45 -30.71 -42.92
CA THR A 559 -29.69 -31.94 -42.65
C THR A 559 -30.62 -33.14 -42.37
N LYS A 560 -31.80 -32.88 -41.77
CA LYS A 560 -32.83 -33.91 -41.51
C LYS A 560 -33.46 -34.41 -42.82
N LEU A 561 -33.78 -33.47 -43.73
CA LEU A 561 -34.42 -33.80 -45.04
C LEU A 561 -33.51 -34.65 -45.91
N PHE A 562 -32.23 -34.34 -45.97
CA PHE A 562 -31.25 -35.07 -46.79
C PHE A 562 -30.53 -36.19 -46.02
N SER A 563 -30.82 -36.36 -44.74
CA SER A 563 -30.08 -37.26 -43.84
C SER A 563 -28.56 -37.03 -43.89
N SER A 564 -28.16 -35.75 -44.10
CA SER A 564 -26.77 -35.30 -44.21
C SER A 564 -26.20 -34.90 -42.84
N ARG A 565 -24.89 -35.04 -42.65
CA ARG A 565 -24.25 -34.69 -41.37
C ARG A 565 -23.92 -33.20 -41.27
N ILE A 566 -23.35 -32.61 -42.32
CA ILE A 566 -22.92 -31.21 -42.36
C ILE A 566 -23.42 -30.59 -43.68
N VAL A 567 -24.18 -29.51 -43.59
CA VAL A 567 -24.69 -28.74 -44.74
C VAL A 567 -24.27 -27.28 -44.62
N ILE A 568 -23.80 -26.73 -45.76
CA ILE A 568 -23.38 -25.33 -45.87
C ILE A 568 -24.22 -24.66 -46.96
N SER A 569 -24.53 -23.36 -46.85
CA SER A 569 -25.08 -22.60 -47.97
C SER A 569 -24.06 -22.48 -49.11
N ALA A 570 -24.53 -22.49 -50.34
CA ALA A 570 -23.67 -22.32 -51.51
C ALA A 570 -22.93 -20.96 -51.48
N GLU A 571 -23.57 -19.89 -51.00
CA GLU A 571 -22.92 -18.58 -50.80
C GLU A 571 -21.69 -18.69 -49.91
N THR A 572 -21.81 -19.34 -48.75
CA THR A 572 -20.72 -19.61 -47.84
C THR A 572 -19.64 -20.48 -48.47
N PHE A 573 -20.07 -21.49 -49.24
CA PHE A 573 -19.16 -22.37 -49.94
C PHE A 573 -18.35 -21.66 -51.03
N ILE A 574 -18.99 -20.82 -51.87
CA ILE A 574 -18.31 -20.05 -52.91
C ILE A 574 -17.28 -19.08 -52.31
N GLU A 575 -17.64 -18.40 -51.23
CA GLU A 575 -16.74 -17.47 -50.54
C GLU A 575 -15.49 -18.17 -49.95
N ALA A 576 -15.62 -19.45 -49.62
CA ALA A 576 -14.54 -20.21 -48.97
C ALA A 576 -13.82 -21.17 -49.95
N SER A 577 -14.25 -21.27 -51.21
CA SER A 577 -13.88 -22.34 -52.14
C SER A 577 -12.39 -22.58 -52.33
N ASP A 578 -11.56 -21.53 -52.24
CA ASP A 578 -10.10 -21.60 -52.42
C ASP A 578 -9.34 -22.15 -51.21
N ASN A 579 -10.00 -22.25 -50.04
CA ASN A 579 -9.32 -22.56 -48.75
C ASN A 579 -10.00 -23.68 -47.92
N LEU A 580 -11.04 -24.32 -48.43
CA LEU A 580 -11.83 -25.26 -47.61
C LEU A 580 -11.08 -26.57 -47.31
N GLY A 581 -10.27 -27.09 -48.24
CA GLY A 581 -9.52 -28.33 -48.05
C GLY A 581 -10.36 -29.58 -47.77
N PHE A 582 -11.71 -29.51 -47.93
CA PHE A 582 -12.67 -30.56 -47.66
C PHE A 582 -13.39 -30.99 -48.92
N HIS A 583 -13.90 -32.23 -48.91
CA HIS A 583 -14.67 -32.77 -50.01
C HIS A 583 -16.15 -32.44 -49.84
N TYR A 584 -16.82 -32.12 -50.95
CA TYR A 584 -18.21 -31.67 -50.94
C TYR A 584 -18.96 -32.12 -52.14
N ARG A 585 -20.31 -32.16 -52.04
CA ARG A 585 -21.23 -32.35 -53.17
C ARG A 585 -22.39 -31.36 -53.04
N LEU A 586 -22.93 -30.95 -54.20
CA LEU A 586 -24.12 -30.11 -54.26
C LEU A 586 -25.34 -30.96 -53.93
N LEU A 587 -26.23 -30.45 -53.06
CA LEU A 587 -27.46 -31.15 -52.72
C LEU A 587 -28.62 -30.72 -53.68
N ASP A 588 -29.22 -29.57 -53.37
CA ASP A 588 -30.36 -29.08 -54.11
C ASP A 588 -30.56 -27.58 -53.90
N ARG A 589 -31.51 -27.03 -54.58
CA ARG A 589 -32.09 -25.73 -54.37
C ARG A 589 -33.27 -25.85 -53.41
N VAL A 590 -33.18 -25.31 -52.25
CA VAL A 590 -34.16 -25.46 -51.16
C VAL A 590 -34.93 -24.17 -50.96
N ASN A 591 -36.26 -24.24 -51.00
CA ASN A 591 -37.12 -23.11 -50.62
C ASN A 591 -37.13 -22.97 -49.12
N ILE A 592 -36.58 -21.87 -48.62
CA ILE A 592 -36.50 -21.60 -47.19
C ILE A 592 -37.68 -20.73 -46.77
N LYS A 593 -38.55 -21.26 -45.90
CA LYS A 593 -39.76 -20.58 -45.44
C LYS A 593 -39.44 -19.14 -44.97
N GLY A 594 -40.04 -18.12 -45.65
CA GLY A 594 -39.83 -16.70 -45.36
C GLY A 594 -38.73 -16.01 -46.18
N LYS A 595 -38.09 -16.67 -47.16
CA LYS A 595 -37.33 -16.01 -48.25
C LYS A 595 -38.06 -16.19 -49.55
N THR A 596 -38.02 -15.16 -50.40
CA THR A 596 -38.57 -15.21 -51.77
C THR A 596 -37.70 -16.00 -52.74
N GLU A 597 -36.39 -16.09 -52.39
CA GLU A 597 -35.41 -16.82 -53.21
C GLU A 597 -34.99 -18.11 -52.53
N SER A 598 -34.92 -19.18 -53.35
CA SER A 598 -34.41 -20.48 -52.92
C SER A 598 -32.86 -20.45 -52.78
N VAL A 599 -32.34 -21.13 -51.78
CA VAL A 599 -30.89 -21.18 -51.50
C VAL A 599 -30.33 -22.54 -51.92
N PHE A 600 -29.22 -22.54 -52.66
CA PHE A 600 -28.46 -23.74 -52.91
C PHE A 600 -27.68 -24.19 -51.68
N VAL A 601 -27.65 -25.45 -51.41
CA VAL A 601 -26.97 -26.06 -50.27
C VAL A 601 -26.01 -27.17 -50.71
N VAL A 602 -24.91 -27.26 -49.98
CA VAL A 602 -23.78 -28.13 -50.26
C VAL A 602 -23.51 -29.00 -49.05
N GLU A 603 -23.31 -30.28 -49.24
CA GLU A 603 -22.93 -31.21 -48.19
C GLU A 603 -21.41 -31.37 -48.09
N VAL A 604 -20.89 -31.41 -46.88
CA VAL A 604 -19.47 -31.73 -46.58
C VAL A 604 -19.34 -33.22 -46.31
N LEU A 605 -18.53 -33.90 -47.11
CA LEU A 605 -18.41 -35.35 -47.09
C LEU A 605 -17.44 -35.89 -46.01
N ASP A 606 -16.54 -35.03 -45.55
CA ASP A 606 -15.57 -35.36 -44.52
C ASP A 606 -16.18 -35.54 -43.11
N GLY A 607 -17.44 -35.18 -42.93
CA GLY A 607 -18.18 -35.37 -41.66
C GLY A 607 -18.68 -36.82 -41.45
N TYR A 608 -18.49 -37.71 -42.42
CA TYR A 608 -18.85 -39.12 -42.31
C TYR A 608 -17.71 -39.97 -41.77
N GLU A 609 -18.02 -41.27 -41.48
CA GLU A 609 -17.01 -42.25 -41.17
C GLU A 609 -16.01 -42.38 -42.32
N PRO A 610 -14.73 -42.61 -42.11
CA PRO A 610 -13.67 -42.58 -43.13
C PRO A 610 -13.99 -43.47 -44.35
N GLU A 611 -14.52 -44.67 -44.14
CA GLU A 611 -14.85 -45.59 -45.24
C GLU A 611 -16.07 -45.13 -46.02
N LYS A 612 -17.07 -44.58 -45.36
CA LYS A 612 -18.27 -44.02 -46.04
C LYS A 612 -17.89 -42.74 -46.79
N SER A 613 -17.08 -41.84 -46.16
CA SER A 613 -16.58 -40.63 -46.81
C SER A 613 -15.80 -40.96 -48.10
N LYS A 614 -14.87 -41.92 -48.05
CA LYS A 614 -14.12 -42.37 -49.24
C LYS A 614 -15.04 -42.86 -50.38
N ARG A 615 -16.07 -43.67 -50.07
CA ARG A 615 -17.03 -44.14 -51.08
C ARG A 615 -17.84 -43.00 -51.68
N LEU A 616 -18.27 -42.03 -50.85
CA LEU A 616 -19.01 -40.85 -51.32
C LEU A 616 -18.15 -39.97 -52.21
N ILE A 617 -16.89 -39.78 -51.86
CA ILE A 617 -15.92 -39.00 -52.65
C ILE A 617 -15.64 -39.67 -53.98
N ALA A 618 -15.45 -41.01 -54.00
CA ALA A 618 -15.22 -41.78 -55.23
C ALA A 618 -16.41 -41.74 -56.21
N CYS A 619 -17.61 -41.57 -55.68
CA CYS A 619 -18.82 -41.50 -56.47
C CYS A 619 -19.30 -40.06 -56.81
N LYS A 620 -18.51 -39.04 -56.48
CA LYS A 620 -18.91 -37.63 -56.59
C LYS A 620 -19.23 -37.17 -57.97
N ASP A 621 -18.46 -37.61 -58.97
CA ASP A 621 -18.68 -37.23 -60.38
C ASP A 621 -19.96 -37.91 -60.94
N ASP A 622 -20.18 -39.22 -60.68
CA ASP A 622 -21.37 -39.93 -61.03
C ASP A 622 -22.60 -39.30 -60.37
N TYR A 623 -22.49 -38.87 -59.08
CA TYR A 623 -23.58 -38.18 -58.41
C TYR A 623 -23.93 -36.84 -59.07
N THR A 624 -22.88 -36.09 -59.47
CA THR A 624 -23.07 -34.76 -60.10
C THR A 624 -23.82 -34.95 -61.44
N LEU A 625 -23.48 -35.98 -62.24
CA LEU A 625 -24.20 -36.31 -63.51
C LEU A 625 -25.66 -36.67 -63.26
N ALA A 626 -25.95 -37.52 -62.29
CA ALA A 626 -27.31 -37.91 -61.93
C ALA A 626 -28.15 -36.71 -61.41
N LEU A 627 -27.51 -35.80 -60.61
CA LEU A 627 -28.15 -34.58 -60.12
C LEU A 627 -28.45 -33.60 -61.27
N ASP A 628 -27.56 -33.48 -62.25
CA ASP A 628 -27.77 -32.61 -63.41
C ASP A 628 -28.87 -33.14 -64.31
N ALA A 629 -28.96 -34.45 -64.46
CA ALA A 629 -30.11 -35.10 -65.15
C ALA A 629 -31.43 -34.79 -64.41
N TYR A 630 -31.45 -34.94 -63.09
CA TYR A 630 -32.60 -34.60 -62.25
C TYR A 630 -33.02 -33.12 -62.40
N ARG A 631 -32.09 -32.23 -62.49
CA ARG A 631 -32.34 -30.78 -62.67
C ARG A 631 -32.81 -30.40 -64.05
N ARG A 632 -32.48 -31.20 -65.07
CA ARG A 632 -33.00 -31.07 -66.44
C ARG A 632 -34.37 -31.71 -66.57
N GLU A 633 -34.93 -32.26 -65.44
CA GLU A 633 -36.19 -33.00 -65.41
C GLU A 633 -36.16 -34.31 -66.22
N ASP A 634 -34.92 -34.79 -66.51
CA ASP A 634 -34.76 -36.12 -67.14
C ASP A 634 -34.77 -37.18 -66.03
N PHE A 635 -35.98 -37.51 -65.56
CA PHE A 635 -36.14 -38.35 -64.36
C PHE A 635 -35.80 -39.81 -64.61
N GLU A 636 -35.87 -40.33 -65.91
CA GLU A 636 -35.39 -41.67 -66.17
C GLU A 636 -33.91 -41.80 -66.15
N GLU A 637 -33.12 -40.88 -66.78
CA GLU A 637 -31.63 -40.84 -66.68
C GLU A 637 -31.19 -40.66 -65.25
N ALA A 638 -31.81 -39.72 -64.51
CA ALA A 638 -31.54 -39.47 -63.14
C ALA A 638 -31.80 -40.70 -62.25
N LYS A 639 -32.88 -41.40 -62.42
CA LYS A 639 -33.26 -42.62 -61.71
C LYS A 639 -32.21 -43.74 -61.89
N GLU A 640 -31.77 -44.00 -63.16
CA GLU A 640 -30.72 -44.96 -63.44
C GLU A 640 -29.41 -44.59 -62.82
N GLY A 641 -29.03 -43.27 -62.85
CA GLY A 641 -27.84 -42.74 -62.23
C GLY A 641 -27.84 -42.94 -60.72
N PHE A 642 -28.89 -42.53 -60.00
CA PHE A 642 -29.02 -42.73 -58.56
C PHE A 642 -29.13 -44.18 -58.13
N ALA A 643 -29.74 -45.04 -58.91
CA ALA A 643 -29.78 -46.49 -58.65
C ALA A 643 -28.37 -47.10 -58.74
N SER A 644 -27.60 -46.78 -59.80
CA SER A 644 -26.20 -47.20 -59.91
C SER A 644 -25.31 -46.73 -58.78
N LEU A 645 -25.56 -45.50 -58.27
CA LEU A 645 -24.85 -44.96 -57.11
C LEU A 645 -25.14 -45.76 -55.82
N LEU A 646 -26.38 -46.17 -55.64
CA LEU A 646 -26.80 -46.98 -54.48
C LEU A 646 -26.27 -48.42 -54.56
N ASP A 647 -26.08 -49.00 -55.78
CA ASP A 647 -25.38 -50.27 -55.92
C ASP A 647 -23.91 -50.19 -55.46
N LYS A 648 -23.23 -49.06 -55.74
CA LYS A 648 -21.86 -48.79 -55.30
C LYS A 648 -21.76 -48.36 -53.80
N ASN A 649 -22.77 -47.66 -53.30
CA ASN A 649 -22.81 -47.13 -51.92
C ASN A 649 -24.26 -47.23 -51.38
N PRO A 650 -24.71 -48.41 -50.90
CA PRO A 650 -26.05 -48.63 -50.38
C PRO A 650 -26.43 -47.70 -49.19
N ASP A 651 -25.45 -47.13 -48.49
CA ASP A 651 -25.67 -46.26 -47.33
C ASP A 651 -25.81 -44.79 -47.72
N ASP A 652 -25.84 -44.45 -49.02
CA ASP A 652 -26.01 -43.04 -49.43
C ASP A 652 -27.49 -42.62 -49.36
N SER A 653 -27.82 -42.01 -48.22
CA SER A 653 -29.17 -41.52 -47.92
C SER A 653 -29.64 -40.44 -48.89
N VAL A 654 -28.74 -39.60 -49.40
CA VAL A 654 -29.08 -38.55 -50.37
C VAL A 654 -29.40 -39.09 -51.69
N SER A 655 -28.61 -40.01 -52.23
CA SER A 655 -28.93 -40.67 -53.50
C SER A 655 -30.25 -41.50 -53.45
N ARG A 656 -30.53 -42.10 -52.27
CA ARG A 656 -31.83 -42.79 -52.06
C ARG A 656 -32.99 -41.80 -52.07
N LEU A 657 -32.89 -40.67 -51.46
CA LEU A 657 -33.94 -39.63 -51.50
C LEU A 657 -34.18 -39.12 -52.88
N PHE A 658 -33.15 -38.90 -53.69
CA PHE A 658 -33.32 -38.47 -55.08
C PHE A 658 -33.93 -39.59 -55.98
N LEU A 659 -33.53 -40.85 -55.76
CA LEU A 659 -34.14 -41.99 -56.45
C LEU A 659 -35.63 -42.07 -56.17
N GLU A 660 -36.05 -41.85 -54.90
CA GLU A 660 -37.51 -41.86 -54.59
C GLU A 660 -38.21 -40.66 -55.22
N ARG A 661 -37.65 -39.49 -55.24
CA ARG A 661 -38.19 -38.31 -55.93
C ARG A 661 -38.33 -38.52 -57.43
N CYS A 662 -37.33 -39.15 -58.05
CA CYS A 662 -37.45 -39.51 -59.49
C CYS A 662 -38.63 -40.49 -59.77
N LYS A 663 -38.80 -41.50 -58.91
CA LYS A 663 -39.90 -42.44 -59.00
C LYS A 663 -41.25 -41.72 -58.86
N ASP A 664 -41.41 -40.86 -57.84
CA ASP A 664 -42.66 -40.10 -57.63
C ASP A 664 -42.95 -39.14 -58.78
N ALA A 665 -41.92 -38.49 -59.36
CA ALA A 665 -42.08 -37.60 -60.50
C ALA A 665 -42.53 -38.37 -61.76
N LEU A 666 -41.92 -39.52 -61.98
CA LEU A 666 -42.32 -40.40 -63.13
C LEU A 666 -43.71 -41.00 -62.98
N GLU A 667 -44.16 -41.36 -61.78
CA GLU A 667 -45.52 -41.79 -61.50
C GLU A 667 -46.52 -40.67 -61.72
N LYS A 668 -46.25 -39.46 -61.30
CA LYS A 668 -47.08 -38.28 -61.55
C LYS A 668 -47.23 -37.99 -63.07
N SER A 669 -46.11 -38.01 -63.79
CA SER A 669 -46.08 -37.82 -65.25
C SER A 669 -46.89 -38.88 -65.99
N LYS A 670 -46.87 -40.12 -65.54
CA LYS A 670 -47.67 -41.21 -66.08
C LYS A 670 -49.16 -41.01 -65.78
N LEU A 671 -49.52 -40.53 -64.63
CA LEU A 671 -50.93 -40.23 -64.27
C LEU A 671 -51.47 -39.04 -65.06
N GLU A 672 -50.66 -38.00 -65.30
CA GLU A 672 -51.01 -36.83 -66.08
C GLU A 672 -51.13 -37.17 -67.60
N SER A 673 -50.29 -38.05 -68.12
CA SER A 673 -50.32 -38.51 -69.49
C SER A 673 -51.40 -39.58 -69.79
N GLY A 674 -51.89 -40.26 -68.75
CA GLY A 674 -52.96 -41.24 -68.84
C GLY A 674 -54.38 -40.67 -68.73
N THR A 675 -54.50 -39.37 -68.49
CA THR A 675 -55.80 -38.63 -68.39
C THR A 675 -56.08 -37.75 -69.60
N SER A 676 -55.36 -37.88 -70.73
CA SER A 676 -55.63 -37.20 -72.02
C SER A 676 -56.23 -38.10 -73.05
#